data_9c8ad0bf42ca2a399cb4ab259d15ce20
#
_entry.id   9c8ad0bf42ca2a399cb4ab259d15ce20
#
_cell.length_a   1.000
_cell.length_b   1.000
_cell.length_c   1.000
_cell.angle_alpha   90.00
_cell.angle_beta   90.00
_cell.angle_gamma   90.00
#
_symmetry.space_group_name_H-M   'P 1'
#
loop_
_entity.id
_entity.type
_entity.pdbx_description
1 polymer ?
#
loop_
_entity_poly.entity_id
_entity_poly.type
_entity_poly.pdbx_seq_one_letter_code
_entity_poly.pdbx_strand_id
1 'polypeptide(L)'
;MTTTNRTSHPIALRDATVTDPFWASRQELVRTQVIPYQWNALNDNVPGAAPSYCMHNFKAAAAQNAEHHKEGKAFVPPKYTFRGFEALPDDPAHPDPDKFYGFVFQDTDFSKWIEAVGYSLTHHPDADLEATADTAIDIVCAAQLDNGYLDTYYILNGMDRHFTNLKDHHELYCFGHLTEGAIAYYQATGKRKLLDAACRFADYIDSRFGTADGKLHGYPGHEIAEMALVKLAETTGEQCYADLAEYFVRQRGRQPLYFELEDRRRAREDGRNYAPREQNYAYYQADKPIAEQTEALGHAVRAAYFYAGAADVARLTGDSDLLASCERLWRNIVDRKLYITGGIGATHMGEAFSFDYDLPNDTAYSESCAAIALAFFARRMLEIQPKSEYADVMESALYNTTLAGMALDGKSFFYVNPLEVVPEACHRDERKAHVKPVRQKWFGCACCPPNIARIVEDVQQYAYTIGDDSSTLYVHLYMGGGVHARLSGTDVRLDVMSDMPWSGKGSVAVGFDAGDSASDASKDAVFTIALRLPAWAGGETASDAVTVRGRDDISRVIRDGYLYLTGAWHDGDVVDFDFPMPVHMVAANPLVREDAGKVAFVRGPLAYCAEGVDNGANLHLLHADTARIASDPSCVSVDRIVFHAGAVAQDEQGLGEVDAVDMPMTTLAIPAWREVEDSAQTSALYHDWRPAERKTTTATLIPYFAWANRGENEMTVFLRG
;
A
#
# COMPACT_ATOMS: atom_id res chain seq x y z
N MET A 1 29.76 -5.38 -13.58
CA MET A 1 28.90 -4.57 -12.72
C MET A 1 28.30 -3.49 -13.62
N THR A 2 27.05 -3.58 -13.93
CA THR A 2 26.29 -2.55 -14.67
C THR A 2 26.23 -1.31 -13.79
N THR A 3 26.52 -0.14 -14.35
CA THR A 3 26.35 1.15 -13.67
C THR A 3 24.83 1.33 -13.39
N THR A 4 24.44 1.17 -12.14
CA THR A 4 23.07 1.46 -11.72
C THR A 4 22.83 2.97 -11.79
N ASN A 5 21.67 3.39 -12.33
CA ASN A 5 21.21 4.79 -12.31
C ASN A 5 20.57 5.15 -10.95
N ARG A 6 21.03 4.55 -9.88
CA ARG A 6 20.53 4.77 -8.55
C ARG A 6 21.25 5.94 -7.91
N THR A 7 20.51 6.86 -7.29
CA THR A 7 21.10 7.97 -6.52
C THR A 7 21.16 7.62 -5.04
N SER A 8 20.22 6.78 -4.57
CA SER A 8 20.17 6.35 -3.17
C SER A 8 19.61 4.92 -3.05
N HIS A 9 19.77 4.30 -1.89
CA HIS A 9 19.26 2.98 -1.56
C HIS A 9 18.61 2.97 -0.17
N PRO A 10 17.63 2.10 0.08
CA PRO A 10 16.99 1.98 1.38
C PRO A 10 18.00 1.57 2.47
N ILE A 11 17.73 2.00 3.69
CA ILE A 11 18.40 1.49 4.88
C ILE A 11 17.83 0.11 5.21
N ALA A 12 18.67 -0.83 5.65
CA ALA A 12 18.18 -2.13 6.06
C ALA A 12 17.18 -1.97 7.23
N LEU A 13 16.10 -2.76 7.23
CA LEU A 13 15.04 -2.63 8.22
C LEU A 13 15.58 -2.65 9.67
N ARG A 14 16.55 -3.51 9.96
CA ARG A 14 17.20 -3.64 11.28
C ARG A 14 17.95 -2.38 11.73
N ASP A 15 18.34 -1.52 10.80
CA ASP A 15 19.14 -0.32 11.05
C ASP A 15 18.29 0.95 11.20
N ALA A 16 16.95 0.82 11.08
CA ALA A 16 16.00 1.91 11.31
C ALA A 16 14.89 1.46 12.27
N THR A 17 14.64 2.23 13.32
CA THR A 17 13.60 1.94 14.33
C THR A 17 12.59 3.07 14.39
N VAL A 18 11.35 2.75 14.79
CA VAL A 18 10.28 3.72 15.04
C VAL A 18 9.98 3.76 16.53
N THR A 19 9.98 4.96 17.10
CA THR A 19 9.68 5.17 18.52
C THR A 19 8.68 6.31 18.78
N ASP A 20 8.24 7.02 17.71
CA ASP A 20 7.21 8.04 17.88
C ASP A 20 5.86 7.42 18.28
N PRO A 21 5.03 8.16 19.07
CA PRO A 21 3.78 7.60 19.59
C PRO A 21 2.76 7.21 18.51
N PHE A 22 2.85 7.79 17.32
CA PHE A 22 1.89 7.51 16.23
C PHE A 22 2.21 6.20 15.52
N TRP A 23 3.39 6.08 14.91
CA TRP A 23 3.73 4.89 14.14
C TRP A 23 4.10 3.69 15.01
N ALA A 24 4.80 3.91 16.15
CA ALA A 24 5.10 2.83 17.07
C ALA A 24 3.83 2.17 17.63
N SER A 25 2.78 2.97 17.92
CA SER A 25 1.49 2.38 18.35
C SER A 25 0.80 1.58 17.24
N ARG A 26 0.99 1.93 15.96
CA ARG A 26 0.45 1.18 14.82
C ARG A 26 1.20 -0.13 14.61
N GLN A 27 2.52 -0.12 14.69
CA GLN A 27 3.33 -1.35 14.66
C GLN A 27 3.00 -2.28 15.82
N GLU A 28 2.88 -1.74 17.03
CA GLU A 28 2.48 -2.53 18.22
C GLU A 28 1.08 -3.14 18.05
N LEU A 29 0.13 -2.40 17.46
CA LEU A 29 -1.20 -2.91 17.13
C LEU A 29 -1.11 -4.06 16.11
N VAL A 30 -0.31 -3.88 15.05
CA VAL A 30 -0.13 -4.92 14.03
C VAL A 30 0.51 -6.16 14.66
N ARG A 31 1.58 -5.98 15.40
CA ARG A 31 2.30 -7.07 16.07
C ARG A 31 1.40 -7.87 17.01
N THR A 32 0.66 -7.18 17.89
CA THR A 32 -0.05 -7.83 19.01
C THR A 32 -1.49 -8.21 18.71
N GLN A 33 -2.14 -7.56 17.74
CA GLN A 33 -3.54 -7.81 17.40
C GLN A 33 -3.70 -8.33 15.97
N VAL A 34 -3.14 -7.62 14.97
CA VAL A 34 -3.44 -7.91 13.56
C VAL A 34 -2.79 -9.20 13.09
N ILE A 35 -1.52 -9.42 13.35
CA ILE A 35 -0.80 -10.66 12.95
C ILE A 35 -1.47 -11.92 13.55
N PRO A 36 -1.76 -11.98 14.86
CA PRO A 36 -2.48 -13.12 15.44
C PRO A 36 -3.91 -13.28 14.91
N TYR A 37 -4.62 -12.18 14.70
CA TYR A 37 -5.97 -12.19 14.12
C TYR A 37 -5.97 -12.76 12.70
N GLN A 38 -5.03 -12.30 11.86
CA GLN A 38 -4.90 -12.77 10.49
C GLN A 38 -4.51 -14.25 10.44
N TRP A 39 -3.64 -14.72 11.34
CA TRP A 39 -3.34 -16.15 11.44
C TRP A 39 -4.59 -17.00 11.70
N ASN A 40 -5.48 -16.51 12.58
CA ASN A 40 -6.77 -17.16 12.80
C ASN A 40 -7.67 -17.12 11.55
N ALA A 41 -7.70 -15.99 10.82
CA ALA A 41 -8.46 -15.87 9.59
C ALA A 41 -7.95 -16.80 8.48
N LEU A 42 -6.62 -16.93 8.31
CA LEU A 42 -5.99 -17.85 7.35
C LEU A 42 -6.31 -19.34 7.63
N ASN A 43 -6.65 -19.67 8.88
CA ASN A 43 -7.07 -21.00 9.32
C ASN A 43 -8.59 -21.13 9.49
N ASP A 44 -9.37 -20.16 9.01
CA ASP A 44 -10.85 -20.12 9.06
C ASP A 44 -11.43 -20.16 10.49
N ASN A 45 -10.70 -19.61 11.48
CA ASN A 45 -11.04 -19.65 12.90
C ASN A 45 -11.68 -18.36 13.43
N VAL A 46 -12.00 -17.36 12.59
CA VAL A 46 -12.63 -16.11 13.01
C VAL A 46 -14.15 -16.20 12.87
N PRO A 47 -14.92 -16.21 13.98
CA PRO A 47 -16.36 -16.32 13.92
C PRO A 47 -17.01 -15.13 13.17
N GLY A 48 -17.92 -15.45 12.24
CA GLY A 48 -18.65 -14.44 11.46
C GLY A 48 -17.80 -13.71 10.40
N ALA A 49 -16.59 -14.18 10.13
CA ALA A 49 -15.77 -13.71 9.01
C ALA A 49 -15.97 -14.60 7.78
N ALA A 50 -15.72 -14.07 6.58
CA ALA A 50 -15.64 -14.89 5.39
C ALA A 50 -14.42 -15.85 5.49
N PRO A 51 -14.54 -17.11 5.01
CA PRO A 51 -13.43 -18.04 5.05
C PRO A 51 -12.32 -17.65 4.07
N SER A 52 -11.07 -17.88 4.46
CA SER A 52 -9.87 -17.68 3.62
C SER A 52 -9.55 -18.93 2.79
N TYR A 53 -9.69 -20.11 3.36
CA TYR A 53 -9.24 -21.40 2.80
C TYR A 53 -7.71 -21.45 2.50
N CYS A 54 -6.94 -20.43 2.81
CA CYS A 54 -5.52 -20.38 2.45
C CYS A 54 -4.72 -21.54 3.01
N MET A 55 -4.74 -21.73 4.33
CA MET A 55 -4.00 -22.85 4.96
C MET A 55 -4.64 -24.21 4.69
N HIS A 56 -5.94 -24.28 4.39
CA HIS A 56 -6.61 -25.48 3.88
C HIS A 56 -5.97 -25.92 2.56
N ASN A 57 -5.84 -25.03 1.58
CA ASN A 57 -5.28 -25.34 0.27
C ASN A 57 -3.83 -25.82 0.35
N PHE A 58 -2.98 -25.18 1.16
CA PHE A 58 -1.60 -25.64 1.37
C PHE A 58 -1.52 -27.02 2.04
N LYS A 59 -2.39 -27.30 3.02
CA LYS A 59 -2.45 -28.63 3.67
C LYS A 59 -2.88 -29.70 2.67
N ALA A 60 -3.90 -29.43 1.85
CA ALA A 60 -4.37 -30.34 0.80
C ALA A 60 -3.26 -30.61 -0.24
N ALA A 61 -2.59 -29.56 -0.73
CA ALA A 61 -1.49 -29.69 -1.69
C ALA A 61 -0.29 -30.45 -1.11
N ALA A 62 0.05 -30.21 0.17
CA ALA A 62 1.11 -30.94 0.86
C ALA A 62 0.77 -32.44 1.02
N ALA A 63 -0.47 -32.78 1.36
CA ALA A 63 -0.94 -34.16 1.46
C ALA A 63 -0.87 -34.87 0.11
N GLN A 64 -1.36 -34.22 -0.97
CA GLN A 64 -1.28 -34.76 -2.34
C GLN A 64 0.18 -35.00 -2.77
N ASN A 65 1.08 -34.05 -2.48
CA ASN A 65 2.51 -34.20 -2.81
C ASN A 65 3.17 -35.34 -2.03
N ALA A 66 2.81 -35.50 -0.76
CA ALA A 66 3.28 -36.64 0.05
C ALA A 66 2.80 -38.00 -0.50
N GLU A 67 1.57 -38.08 -1.01
CA GLU A 67 1.08 -39.29 -1.69
C GLU A 67 1.82 -39.57 -3.00
N HIS A 68 2.07 -38.53 -3.78
CA HIS A 68 2.90 -38.63 -4.99
C HIS A 68 4.27 -39.24 -4.70
N HIS A 69 4.97 -38.78 -3.67
CA HIS A 69 6.26 -39.34 -3.27
C HIS A 69 6.15 -40.79 -2.79
N LYS A 70 5.06 -41.16 -2.13
CA LYS A 70 4.83 -42.52 -1.65
C LYS A 70 4.51 -43.51 -2.77
N GLU A 71 3.70 -43.10 -3.73
CA GLU A 71 3.23 -43.95 -4.83
C GLU A 71 4.13 -43.86 -6.07
N GLY A 72 4.92 -42.82 -6.20
CA GLY A 72 5.84 -42.61 -7.32
C GLY A 72 5.12 -42.64 -8.67
N LYS A 73 5.52 -43.54 -9.58
CA LYS A 73 4.94 -43.65 -10.93
C LYS A 73 3.50 -44.13 -10.96
N ALA A 74 2.95 -44.68 -9.86
CA ALA A 74 1.55 -45.10 -9.76
C ALA A 74 0.63 -43.93 -9.44
N PHE A 75 1.17 -42.78 -8.97
CA PHE A 75 0.37 -41.60 -8.72
C PHE A 75 -0.26 -41.06 -9.99
N VAL A 76 -1.57 -40.86 -9.96
CA VAL A 76 -2.34 -40.25 -11.05
C VAL A 76 -2.68 -38.82 -10.65
N PRO A 77 -2.05 -37.81 -11.24
CA PRO A 77 -2.36 -36.42 -10.89
C PRO A 77 -3.82 -36.08 -11.24
N PRO A 78 -4.47 -35.20 -10.47
CA PRO A 78 -5.83 -34.76 -10.77
C PRO A 78 -5.88 -34.09 -12.14
N LYS A 79 -7.00 -34.27 -12.84
CA LYS A 79 -7.25 -33.56 -14.08
C LYS A 79 -7.82 -32.18 -13.77
N TYR A 80 -7.41 -31.19 -14.54
CA TYR A 80 -7.95 -29.84 -14.45
C TYR A 80 -9.48 -29.85 -14.67
N THR A 81 -10.23 -29.56 -13.61
CA THR A 81 -11.70 -29.63 -13.62
C THR A 81 -12.36 -28.29 -13.35
N PHE A 82 -11.64 -27.36 -12.77
CA PHE A 82 -12.16 -26.05 -12.43
C PHE A 82 -11.57 -24.96 -13.36
N ARG A 83 -12.43 -24.10 -13.89
CA ARG A 83 -12.04 -23.03 -14.83
C ARG A 83 -12.49 -21.63 -14.40
N GLY A 84 -13.07 -21.54 -13.21
CA GLY A 84 -13.53 -20.28 -12.65
C GLY A 84 -12.43 -19.48 -11.97
N PHE A 85 -12.80 -18.33 -11.44
CA PHE A 85 -11.92 -17.44 -10.70
C PHE A 85 -11.95 -17.71 -9.19
N GLU A 86 -13.06 -18.29 -8.72
CA GLU A 86 -13.32 -18.65 -7.33
C GLU A 86 -13.99 -20.04 -7.26
N ALA A 87 -13.56 -20.85 -6.31
CA ALA A 87 -14.14 -22.13 -5.97
C ALA A 87 -14.76 -22.09 -4.57
N LEU A 88 -16.00 -22.48 -4.45
CA LEU A 88 -16.69 -22.56 -3.15
C LEU A 88 -17.08 -24.02 -2.85
N PRO A 89 -17.03 -24.47 -1.58
CA PRO A 89 -17.51 -25.79 -1.19
C PRO A 89 -19.04 -25.87 -1.28
N ASP A 90 -19.54 -27.06 -1.62
CA ASP A 90 -21.00 -27.33 -1.61
C ASP A 90 -21.60 -27.21 -0.20
N ASP A 91 -20.83 -27.56 0.81
CA ASP A 91 -21.13 -27.36 2.23
C ASP A 91 -20.01 -26.56 2.89
N PRO A 92 -20.19 -25.26 3.15
CA PRO A 92 -19.17 -24.42 3.78
C PRO A 92 -18.73 -24.90 5.17
N ALA A 93 -19.58 -25.65 5.89
CA ALA A 93 -19.24 -26.18 7.20
C ALA A 93 -18.33 -27.42 7.14
N HIS A 94 -18.29 -28.10 5.99
CA HIS A 94 -17.51 -29.32 5.78
C HIS A 94 -16.84 -29.30 4.40
N PRO A 95 -15.85 -28.42 4.18
CA PRO A 95 -15.10 -28.41 2.92
C PRO A 95 -14.38 -29.74 2.72
N ASP A 96 -14.32 -30.23 1.48
CA ASP A 96 -13.59 -31.46 1.11
C ASP A 96 -12.08 -31.24 1.35
N PRO A 97 -11.41 -32.04 2.17
CA PRO A 97 -10.01 -31.82 2.54
C PRO A 97 -9.02 -31.92 1.37
N ASP A 98 -9.43 -32.51 0.25
CA ASP A 98 -8.58 -32.77 -0.90
C ASP A 98 -8.78 -31.78 -2.06
N LYS A 99 -9.69 -30.80 -1.89
CA LYS A 99 -10.01 -29.82 -2.95
C LYS A 99 -9.51 -28.43 -2.64
N PHE A 100 -9.27 -27.68 -3.71
CA PHE A 100 -9.00 -26.23 -3.67
C PHE A 100 -10.27 -25.45 -3.44
N TYR A 101 -10.22 -24.42 -2.58
CA TYR A 101 -11.28 -23.44 -2.37
C TYR A 101 -10.74 -22.01 -2.28
N GLY A 102 -11.64 -21.04 -2.47
CA GLY A 102 -11.34 -19.63 -2.52
C GLY A 102 -10.95 -19.16 -3.93
N PHE A 103 -10.30 -18.02 -4.00
CA PHE A 103 -9.85 -17.40 -5.24
C PHE A 103 -8.55 -18.03 -5.75
N VAL A 104 -8.30 -17.95 -7.05
CA VAL A 104 -7.09 -18.50 -7.70
C VAL A 104 -5.77 -17.93 -7.15
N PHE A 105 -5.82 -16.88 -6.36
CA PHE A 105 -4.67 -16.23 -5.70
C PHE A 105 -4.64 -16.41 -4.18
N GLN A 106 -5.40 -17.33 -3.64
CA GLN A 106 -5.57 -17.49 -2.19
C GLN A 106 -4.26 -17.72 -1.44
N ASP A 107 -3.27 -18.31 -2.08
CA ASP A 107 -1.91 -18.52 -1.55
C ASP A 107 -1.23 -17.23 -1.07
N THR A 108 -1.64 -16.07 -1.62
CA THR A 108 -1.03 -14.78 -1.27
C THR A 108 -1.41 -14.26 0.10
N ASP A 109 -2.47 -14.78 0.72
CA ASP A 109 -2.84 -14.40 2.08
C ASP A 109 -1.76 -14.83 3.07
N PHE A 110 -1.27 -16.08 2.96
CA PHE A 110 -0.09 -16.54 3.72
C PHE A 110 1.15 -15.71 3.37
N SER A 111 1.39 -15.47 2.09
CA SER A 111 2.61 -14.82 1.63
C SER A 111 2.78 -13.40 2.19
N LYS A 112 1.70 -12.62 2.25
CA LYS A 112 1.71 -11.28 2.85
C LYS A 112 1.74 -11.33 4.38
N TRP A 113 1.07 -12.33 4.99
CA TRP A 113 1.11 -12.52 6.43
C TRP A 113 2.53 -12.83 6.91
N ILE A 114 3.25 -13.76 6.26
CA ILE A 114 4.64 -14.10 6.65
C ILE A 114 5.61 -12.95 6.41
N GLU A 115 5.32 -12.06 5.44
CA GLU A 115 6.08 -10.83 5.23
C GLU A 115 5.94 -9.88 6.43
N ALA A 116 4.71 -9.64 6.91
CA ALA A 116 4.45 -8.85 8.12
C ALA A 116 5.11 -9.48 9.37
N VAL A 117 5.04 -10.80 9.51
CA VAL A 117 5.72 -11.55 10.58
C VAL A 117 7.23 -11.32 10.53
N GLY A 118 7.85 -11.42 9.34
CA GLY A 118 9.28 -11.19 9.17
C GLY A 118 9.69 -9.76 9.59
N TYR A 119 8.93 -8.77 9.16
CA TYR A 119 9.20 -7.38 9.54
C TYR A 119 9.03 -7.15 11.05
N SER A 120 7.98 -7.70 11.66
CA SER A 120 7.75 -7.60 13.11
C SER A 120 8.89 -8.27 13.91
N LEU A 121 9.30 -9.48 13.54
CA LEU A 121 10.39 -10.22 14.20
C LEU A 121 11.75 -9.52 14.11
N THR A 122 11.96 -8.65 13.13
CA THR A 122 13.21 -7.90 12.96
C THR A 122 13.49 -6.99 14.16
N HIS A 123 12.46 -6.37 14.74
CA HIS A 123 12.59 -5.45 15.86
C HIS A 123 12.09 -6.03 17.19
N HIS A 124 11.17 -6.98 17.12
CA HIS A 124 10.54 -7.58 18.28
C HIS A 124 10.66 -9.12 18.21
N PRO A 125 11.82 -9.69 18.58
CA PRO A 125 12.00 -11.14 18.60
C PRO A 125 10.93 -11.81 19.50
N ASP A 126 10.17 -12.74 18.94
CA ASP A 126 9.09 -13.47 19.60
C ASP A 126 9.17 -14.95 19.21
N ALA A 127 9.57 -15.79 20.17
CA ALA A 127 9.81 -17.22 19.92
C ALA A 127 8.51 -17.99 19.59
N ASP A 128 7.37 -17.58 20.12
CA ASP A 128 6.08 -18.23 19.86
C ASP A 128 5.57 -17.89 18.46
N LEU A 129 5.71 -16.62 18.05
CA LEU A 129 5.39 -16.17 16.71
C LEU A 129 6.32 -16.83 15.68
N GLU A 130 7.63 -16.90 15.96
CA GLU A 130 8.61 -17.54 15.10
C GLU A 130 8.33 -19.06 14.95
N ALA A 131 7.95 -19.76 16.02
CA ALA A 131 7.57 -21.18 15.96
C ALA A 131 6.27 -21.39 15.15
N THR A 132 5.32 -20.47 15.26
CA THR A 132 4.08 -20.50 14.45
C THR A 132 4.40 -20.30 12.97
N ALA A 133 5.26 -19.34 12.66
CA ALA A 133 5.73 -19.07 11.30
C ALA A 133 6.50 -20.26 10.70
N ASP A 134 7.42 -20.87 11.45
CA ASP A 134 8.15 -22.07 11.02
C ASP A 134 7.21 -23.23 10.69
N THR A 135 6.19 -23.46 11.54
CA THR A 135 5.17 -24.49 11.29
C THR A 135 4.39 -24.22 10.02
N ALA A 136 3.99 -22.97 9.78
CA ALA A 136 3.31 -22.56 8.56
C ALA A 136 4.21 -22.73 7.31
N ILE A 137 5.48 -22.32 7.40
CA ILE A 137 6.50 -22.51 6.36
C ILE A 137 6.70 -23.99 6.05
N ASP A 138 6.67 -24.85 7.05
CA ASP A 138 6.80 -26.29 6.85
C ASP A 138 5.66 -26.86 6.00
N ILE A 139 4.42 -26.42 6.26
CA ILE A 139 3.24 -26.82 5.48
C ILE A 139 3.35 -26.29 4.04
N VAL A 140 3.68 -25.00 3.86
CA VAL A 140 3.80 -24.38 2.55
C VAL A 140 4.90 -25.02 1.71
N CYS A 141 6.08 -25.23 2.29
CA CYS A 141 7.19 -25.89 1.59
C CYS A 141 6.91 -27.36 1.27
N ALA A 142 6.10 -28.05 2.07
CA ALA A 142 5.68 -29.43 1.78
C ALA A 142 4.73 -29.53 0.57
N ALA A 143 4.03 -28.45 0.23
CA ALA A 143 3.19 -28.35 -0.97
C ALA A 143 3.99 -28.17 -2.26
N GLN A 144 5.28 -27.73 -2.19
CA GLN A 144 6.10 -27.48 -3.37
C GLN A 144 6.44 -28.78 -4.10
N LEU A 145 6.25 -28.78 -5.42
CA LEU A 145 6.60 -29.92 -6.27
C LEU A 145 8.12 -30.03 -6.47
N ASP A 146 8.60 -31.22 -6.84
CA ASP A 146 10.04 -31.53 -7.07
C ASP A 146 10.70 -30.61 -8.11
N ASN A 147 9.92 -30.13 -9.09
CA ASN A 147 10.40 -29.21 -10.11
C ASN A 147 10.48 -27.76 -9.64
N GLY A 148 10.12 -27.46 -8.40
CA GLY A 148 10.12 -26.13 -7.80
C GLY A 148 8.79 -25.35 -7.93
N TYR A 149 7.80 -25.84 -8.68
CA TYR A 149 6.51 -25.18 -8.82
C TYR A 149 5.73 -25.15 -7.50
N LEU A 150 5.12 -24.02 -7.15
CA LEU A 150 4.33 -23.84 -5.94
C LEU A 150 3.19 -22.85 -6.18
N ASP A 151 2.02 -23.38 -6.52
CA ASP A 151 0.74 -22.70 -6.60
C ASP A 151 -0.34 -23.75 -6.35
N THR A 152 -1.09 -23.60 -5.25
CA THR A 152 -2.00 -24.67 -4.79
C THR A 152 -3.16 -24.87 -5.72
N TYR A 153 -3.59 -23.82 -6.45
CA TYR A 153 -4.69 -23.92 -7.41
C TYR A 153 -4.41 -24.98 -8.48
N TYR A 154 -3.27 -24.92 -9.14
CA TYR A 154 -2.93 -25.89 -10.20
C TYR A 154 -2.43 -27.23 -9.66
N ILE A 155 -1.76 -27.24 -8.51
CA ILE A 155 -1.37 -28.49 -7.86
C ILE A 155 -2.60 -29.36 -7.58
N LEU A 156 -3.66 -28.77 -7.05
CA LEU A 156 -4.89 -29.48 -6.67
C LEU A 156 -5.86 -29.73 -7.83
N ASN A 157 -5.84 -28.92 -8.89
CA ASN A 157 -6.78 -29.03 -10.00
C ASN A 157 -6.19 -29.64 -11.28
N GLY A 158 -4.86 -29.68 -11.42
CA GLY A 158 -4.18 -30.32 -12.57
C GLY A 158 -3.06 -29.49 -13.16
N MET A 159 -1.84 -29.98 -13.04
CA MET A 159 -0.60 -29.35 -13.52
C MET A 159 -0.48 -29.30 -15.05
N ASP A 160 -1.29 -30.03 -15.79
CA ASP A 160 -1.35 -29.96 -17.26
C ASP A 160 -1.82 -28.61 -17.80
N ARG A 161 -2.38 -27.76 -16.92
CA ARG A 161 -2.92 -26.45 -17.27
C ARG A 161 -2.17 -25.26 -16.65
N HIS A 162 -1.10 -25.48 -15.90
CA HIS A 162 -0.31 -24.38 -15.33
C HIS A 162 0.26 -23.48 -16.46
N PHE A 163 0.36 -22.19 -16.20
CA PHE A 163 0.78 -21.16 -17.17
C PHE A 163 -0.03 -21.09 -18.47
N THR A 164 -1.27 -21.61 -18.49
CA THR A 164 -2.15 -21.53 -19.66
C THR A 164 -3.16 -20.42 -19.62
N ASN A 165 -3.30 -19.74 -18.50
CA ASN A 165 -4.19 -18.60 -18.28
C ASN A 165 -3.51 -17.52 -17.42
N LEU A 166 -2.38 -16.99 -17.92
CA LEU A 166 -1.60 -15.97 -17.21
C LEU A 166 -2.40 -14.68 -17.01
N LYS A 167 -3.25 -14.33 -17.99
CA LYS A 167 -4.05 -13.11 -17.95
C LYS A 167 -4.97 -13.05 -16.73
N ASP A 168 -5.70 -14.14 -16.44
CA ASP A 168 -6.75 -14.13 -15.42
C ASP A 168 -6.35 -14.91 -14.15
N HIS A 169 -5.55 -15.98 -14.27
CA HIS A 169 -5.06 -16.75 -13.13
C HIS A 169 -3.74 -16.18 -12.63
N HIS A 170 -3.58 -16.16 -11.33
CA HIS A 170 -2.62 -15.33 -10.61
C HIS A 170 -1.33 -16.09 -10.21
N GLU A 171 -0.88 -17.09 -10.98
CA GLU A 171 0.30 -17.92 -10.63
C GLU A 171 1.55 -17.08 -10.37
N LEU A 172 1.86 -16.11 -11.27
CA LEU A 172 3.03 -15.23 -11.11
C LEU A 172 2.83 -14.15 -10.02
N TYR A 173 1.59 -13.82 -9.69
CA TYR A 173 1.25 -12.98 -8.54
C TYR A 173 1.47 -13.74 -7.23
N CYS A 174 1.06 -15.01 -7.15
CA CYS A 174 1.34 -15.89 -6.01
C CYS A 174 2.84 -16.05 -5.80
N PHE A 175 3.60 -16.30 -6.88
CA PHE A 175 5.07 -16.35 -6.83
C PHE A 175 5.68 -15.03 -6.30
N GLY A 176 5.23 -13.88 -6.80
CA GLY A 176 5.76 -12.58 -6.40
C GLY A 176 5.60 -12.32 -4.91
N HIS A 177 4.39 -12.51 -4.36
CA HIS A 177 4.13 -12.34 -2.93
C HIS A 177 4.86 -13.37 -2.06
N LEU A 178 4.94 -14.64 -2.50
CA LEU A 178 5.73 -15.65 -1.80
C LEU A 178 7.19 -15.23 -1.68
N THR A 179 7.75 -14.67 -2.74
CA THR A 179 9.15 -14.20 -2.79
C THR A 179 9.38 -13.03 -1.83
N GLU A 180 8.48 -12.03 -1.82
CA GLU A 180 8.56 -10.90 -0.87
C GLU A 180 8.52 -11.39 0.59
N GLY A 181 7.58 -12.26 0.94
CA GLY A 181 7.46 -12.84 2.28
C GLY A 181 8.67 -13.69 2.66
N ALA A 182 9.19 -14.48 1.72
CA ALA A 182 10.36 -15.31 1.94
C ALA A 182 11.63 -14.51 2.23
N ILE A 183 11.81 -13.39 1.52
CA ILE A 183 12.93 -12.46 1.74
C ILE A 183 12.79 -11.80 3.11
N ALA A 184 11.61 -11.29 3.46
CA ALA A 184 11.37 -10.64 4.75
C ALA A 184 11.67 -11.58 5.94
N TYR A 185 11.17 -12.81 5.88
CA TYR A 185 11.41 -13.81 6.93
C TYR A 185 12.89 -14.21 7.02
N TYR A 186 13.57 -14.38 5.86
CA TYR A 186 15.02 -14.64 5.84
C TYR A 186 15.84 -13.48 6.43
N GLN A 187 15.51 -12.25 6.08
CA GLN A 187 16.22 -11.07 6.60
C GLN A 187 16.07 -10.91 8.12
N ALA A 188 14.91 -11.28 8.67
CA ALA A 188 14.65 -11.24 10.10
C ALA A 188 15.36 -12.35 10.88
N THR A 189 15.28 -13.60 10.38
CA THR A 189 15.64 -14.79 11.15
C THR A 189 16.92 -15.51 10.68
N GLY A 190 17.37 -15.22 9.46
CA GLY A 190 18.45 -15.96 8.80
C GLY A 190 18.05 -17.35 8.28
N LYS A 191 16.78 -17.78 8.48
CA LYS A 191 16.30 -19.12 8.05
C LYS A 191 15.98 -19.12 6.56
N ARG A 192 16.61 -20.03 5.81
CA ARG A 192 16.55 -20.05 4.36
C ARG A 192 15.42 -20.87 3.75
N LYS A 193 14.71 -21.69 4.54
CA LYS A 193 13.79 -22.72 4.01
C LYS A 193 12.76 -22.16 3.01
N LEU A 194 12.09 -21.06 3.37
CA LEU A 194 11.10 -20.42 2.50
C LEU A 194 11.78 -19.69 1.33
N LEU A 195 12.91 -19.02 1.58
CA LEU A 195 13.70 -18.37 0.54
C LEU A 195 14.19 -19.37 -0.51
N ASP A 196 14.70 -20.54 -0.09
CA ASP A 196 15.14 -21.57 -1.00
C ASP A 196 13.96 -22.15 -1.81
N ALA A 197 12.75 -22.22 -1.23
CA ALA A 197 11.55 -22.58 -1.97
C ALA A 197 11.17 -21.53 -3.02
N ALA A 198 11.24 -20.24 -2.68
CA ALA A 198 11.01 -19.14 -3.61
C ALA A 198 12.05 -19.15 -4.75
N CYS A 199 13.33 -19.38 -4.45
CA CYS A 199 14.38 -19.51 -5.46
C CYS A 199 14.09 -20.66 -6.43
N ARG A 200 13.75 -21.86 -5.93
CA ARG A 200 13.39 -23.00 -6.81
C ARG A 200 12.17 -22.69 -7.70
N PHE A 201 11.20 -21.91 -7.18
CA PHE A 201 10.06 -21.51 -8.00
C PHE A 201 10.47 -20.46 -9.05
N ALA A 202 11.34 -19.51 -8.70
CA ALA A 202 11.93 -18.56 -9.65
C ALA A 202 12.71 -19.27 -10.77
N ASP A 203 13.55 -20.27 -10.42
CA ASP A 203 14.30 -21.10 -11.38
C ASP A 203 13.36 -21.85 -12.32
N TYR A 204 12.26 -22.41 -11.78
CA TYR A 204 11.26 -23.07 -12.61
C TYR A 204 10.60 -22.08 -13.58
N ILE A 205 10.22 -20.88 -13.12
CA ILE A 205 9.65 -19.82 -13.96
C ILE A 205 10.67 -19.40 -15.02
N ASP A 206 11.93 -19.15 -14.67
CA ASP A 206 12.96 -18.79 -15.64
C ASP A 206 13.16 -19.88 -16.70
N SER A 207 13.07 -21.16 -16.31
CA SER A 207 13.14 -22.27 -17.28
C SER A 207 11.99 -22.25 -18.30
N ARG A 208 10.84 -21.66 -17.97
CA ARG A 208 9.61 -21.66 -18.78
C ARG A 208 9.41 -20.38 -19.60
N PHE A 209 9.86 -19.23 -19.12
CA PHE A 209 9.63 -17.92 -19.72
C PHE A 209 10.89 -17.35 -20.36
N GLY A 210 10.72 -16.57 -21.42
CA GLY A 210 11.83 -15.91 -22.10
C GLY A 210 11.63 -15.82 -23.61
N THR A 211 12.63 -15.29 -24.32
CA THR A 211 12.60 -15.11 -25.77
C THR A 211 13.14 -16.29 -26.57
N ALA A 212 13.76 -17.29 -25.90
CA ALA A 212 14.35 -18.44 -26.56
C ALA A 212 13.27 -19.39 -27.12
N ASP A 213 13.62 -20.14 -28.18
CA ASP A 213 12.74 -21.15 -28.75
C ASP A 213 12.27 -22.16 -27.72
N GLY A 214 10.97 -22.43 -27.69
CA GLY A 214 10.34 -23.36 -26.76
C GLY A 214 9.96 -22.77 -25.40
N LYS A 215 10.38 -21.53 -25.08
CA LYS A 215 9.91 -20.81 -23.89
C LYS A 215 8.57 -20.08 -24.18
N LEU A 216 7.81 -19.81 -23.11
CA LEU A 216 6.62 -18.99 -23.16
C LEU A 216 7.03 -17.51 -23.25
N HIS A 217 6.45 -16.78 -24.20
CA HIS A 217 6.67 -15.33 -24.36
C HIS A 217 5.68 -14.52 -23.52
N GLY A 218 5.14 -15.12 -22.47
CA GLY A 218 4.17 -14.54 -21.55
C GLY A 218 4.81 -13.64 -20.49
N TYR A 219 3.94 -13.02 -19.70
CA TYR A 219 4.26 -12.14 -18.57
C TYR A 219 3.11 -12.21 -17.55
N PRO A 220 3.29 -11.72 -16.31
CA PRO A 220 2.24 -11.76 -15.28
C PRO A 220 0.94 -11.07 -15.72
N GLY A 221 -0.20 -11.66 -15.42
CA GLY A 221 -1.50 -10.99 -15.61
C GLY A 221 -1.80 -9.99 -14.51
N HIS A 222 -1.44 -10.34 -13.28
CA HIS A 222 -1.35 -9.40 -12.17
C HIS A 222 0.12 -9.28 -11.78
N GLU A 223 0.58 -8.04 -11.75
CA GLU A 223 1.96 -7.67 -11.52
C GLU A 223 2.31 -7.74 -10.03
N ILE A 224 3.50 -8.07 -9.72
CA ILE A 224 4.35 -8.01 -8.53
C ILE A 224 5.62 -8.82 -8.74
N ALA A 225 5.58 -9.83 -9.61
CA ALA A 225 6.72 -10.69 -9.89
C ALA A 225 7.95 -9.89 -10.32
N GLU A 226 7.73 -8.78 -11.07
CA GLU A 226 8.79 -7.91 -11.53
C GLU A 226 9.58 -7.29 -10.37
N MET A 227 8.88 -6.72 -9.38
CA MET A 227 9.52 -6.16 -8.16
C MET A 227 10.18 -7.23 -7.31
N ALA A 228 9.47 -8.33 -7.10
CA ALA A 228 9.92 -9.43 -6.25
C ALA A 228 11.19 -10.08 -6.80
N LEU A 229 11.30 -10.23 -8.11
CA LEU A 229 12.48 -10.76 -8.79
C LEU A 229 13.70 -9.84 -8.64
N VAL A 230 13.51 -8.53 -8.74
CA VAL A 230 14.59 -7.57 -8.48
C VAL A 230 15.09 -7.69 -7.05
N LYS A 231 14.18 -7.71 -6.07
CA LYS A 231 14.52 -7.88 -4.66
C LYS A 231 15.17 -9.24 -4.37
N LEU A 232 14.74 -10.30 -5.08
CA LEU A 232 15.36 -11.62 -4.98
C LEU A 232 16.80 -11.62 -5.53
N ALA A 233 17.03 -10.96 -6.67
CA ALA A 233 18.36 -10.78 -7.24
C ALA A 233 19.29 -10.03 -6.28
N GLU A 234 18.83 -8.92 -5.68
CA GLU A 234 19.59 -8.15 -4.70
C GLU A 234 19.88 -8.95 -3.41
N THR A 235 18.93 -9.82 -2.99
CA THR A 235 19.08 -10.63 -1.77
C THR A 235 20.03 -11.82 -1.97
N THR A 236 20.00 -12.44 -3.15
CA THR A 236 20.77 -13.67 -3.44
C THR A 236 22.07 -13.40 -4.18
N GLY A 237 22.17 -12.28 -4.89
CA GLY A 237 23.26 -11.97 -5.81
C GLY A 237 23.15 -12.65 -7.18
N GLU A 238 22.05 -13.37 -7.47
CA GLU A 238 21.84 -14.12 -8.71
C GLU A 238 21.25 -13.22 -9.81
N GLN A 239 22.04 -12.96 -10.85
CA GLN A 239 21.68 -12.03 -11.93
C GLN A 239 20.47 -12.53 -12.76
N CYS A 240 20.27 -13.85 -12.88
CA CYS A 240 19.17 -14.43 -13.68
C CYS A 240 17.79 -13.93 -13.24
N TYR A 241 17.59 -13.62 -11.96
CA TYR A 241 16.32 -13.09 -11.46
C TYR A 241 16.08 -11.65 -11.93
N ALA A 242 17.14 -10.82 -11.95
CA ALA A 242 17.05 -9.47 -12.53
C ALA A 242 16.78 -9.50 -14.04
N ASP A 243 17.42 -10.43 -14.76
CA ASP A 243 17.20 -10.63 -16.20
C ASP A 243 15.76 -11.08 -16.50
N LEU A 244 15.18 -11.92 -15.64
CA LEU A 244 13.78 -12.35 -15.75
C LEU A 244 12.81 -11.20 -15.48
N ALA A 245 13.09 -10.34 -14.48
CA ALA A 245 12.30 -9.14 -14.22
C ALA A 245 12.33 -8.18 -15.43
N GLU A 246 13.51 -7.92 -15.97
CA GLU A 246 13.67 -7.10 -17.19
C GLU A 246 12.90 -7.70 -18.37
N TYR A 247 12.96 -9.03 -18.54
CA TYR A 247 12.21 -9.72 -19.57
C TYR A 247 10.70 -9.45 -19.44
N PHE A 248 10.11 -9.62 -18.25
CA PHE A 248 8.69 -9.40 -18.06
C PHE A 248 8.28 -7.97 -18.35
N VAL A 249 9.04 -6.97 -17.87
CA VAL A 249 8.77 -5.55 -18.13
C VAL A 249 8.84 -5.24 -19.63
N ARG A 250 9.88 -5.72 -20.33
CA ARG A 250 10.09 -5.42 -21.74
C ARG A 250 9.21 -6.21 -22.69
N GLN A 251 8.75 -7.40 -22.28
CA GLN A 251 7.89 -8.25 -23.12
C GLN A 251 6.44 -7.79 -23.08
N ARG A 252 5.99 -7.16 -22.00
CA ARG A 252 4.62 -6.69 -21.84
C ARG A 252 4.24 -5.70 -22.93
N GLY A 253 3.09 -5.96 -23.59
CA GLY A 253 2.55 -5.13 -24.65
C GLY A 253 3.26 -5.23 -26.02
N ARG A 254 4.29 -6.08 -26.16
CA ARG A 254 4.91 -6.33 -27.47
C ARG A 254 4.00 -7.11 -28.40
N GLN A 255 4.07 -6.80 -29.67
CA GLN A 255 3.34 -7.51 -30.73
C GLN A 255 4.09 -8.78 -31.20
N PRO A 256 3.35 -9.89 -31.45
CA PRO A 256 1.91 -10.05 -31.21
C PRO A 256 1.60 -10.11 -29.71
N LEU A 257 0.48 -9.51 -29.27
CA LEU A 257 0.10 -9.48 -27.86
C LEU A 257 -0.08 -10.90 -27.31
N TYR A 258 0.67 -11.23 -26.25
CA TYR A 258 0.63 -12.58 -25.69
C TYR A 258 -0.77 -12.93 -25.14
N PHE A 259 -1.43 -12.02 -24.43
CA PHE A 259 -2.78 -12.28 -23.92
C PHE A 259 -3.82 -12.46 -25.03
N GLU A 260 -3.65 -11.82 -26.19
CA GLU A 260 -4.50 -12.09 -27.35
C GLU A 260 -4.31 -13.51 -27.87
N LEU A 261 -3.05 -13.97 -27.96
CA LEU A 261 -2.74 -15.34 -28.38
C LEU A 261 -3.27 -16.37 -27.38
N GLU A 262 -3.14 -16.09 -26.10
CA GLU A 262 -3.66 -16.91 -25.01
C GLU A 262 -5.19 -17.00 -25.06
N ASP A 263 -5.90 -15.88 -25.16
CA ASP A 263 -7.36 -15.83 -25.26
C ASP A 263 -7.87 -16.59 -26.51
N ARG A 264 -7.21 -16.44 -27.64
CA ARG A 264 -7.53 -17.18 -28.87
C ARG A 264 -7.35 -18.68 -28.69
N ARG A 265 -6.27 -19.11 -28.03
CA ARG A 265 -6.02 -20.52 -27.73
C ARG A 265 -7.10 -21.07 -26.80
N ARG A 266 -7.37 -20.40 -25.67
CA ARG A 266 -8.37 -20.81 -24.68
C ARG A 266 -9.78 -20.85 -25.30
N ALA A 267 -10.17 -19.85 -26.06
CA ALA A 267 -11.47 -19.84 -26.73
C ALA A 267 -11.63 -21.06 -27.65
N ARG A 268 -10.57 -21.43 -28.40
CA ARG A 268 -10.57 -22.61 -29.27
C ARG A 268 -10.69 -23.92 -28.48
N GLU A 269 -9.95 -24.06 -27.37
CA GLU A 269 -10.00 -25.22 -26.49
C GLU A 269 -11.39 -25.39 -25.84
N ASP A 270 -12.04 -24.27 -25.50
CA ASP A 270 -13.38 -24.26 -24.92
C ASP A 270 -14.52 -24.37 -25.96
N GLY A 271 -14.20 -24.42 -27.25
CA GLY A 271 -15.18 -24.44 -28.32
C GLY A 271 -15.97 -23.12 -28.46
N ARG A 272 -15.41 -22.01 -27.96
CA ARG A 272 -16.00 -20.67 -28.04
C ARG A 272 -15.40 -19.86 -29.20
N ASN A 273 -16.16 -18.90 -29.71
CA ASN A 273 -15.62 -17.92 -30.66
C ASN A 273 -14.82 -16.86 -29.87
N TYR A 274 -13.63 -16.55 -30.36
CA TYR A 274 -12.87 -15.41 -29.85
C TYR A 274 -13.53 -14.09 -30.31
N ALA A 275 -13.80 -13.19 -29.36
CA ALA A 275 -14.44 -11.90 -29.59
C ALA A 275 -13.46 -10.74 -29.33
N PRO A 276 -12.66 -10.28 -30.30
CA PRO A 276 -11.61 -9.27 -30.11
C PRO A 276 -12.13 -7.94 -29.53
N ARG A 277 -13.37 -7.56 -29.88
CA ARG A 277 -13.97 -6.28 -29.45
C ARG A 277 -14.36 -6.25 -27.98
N GLU A 278 -14.43 -7.42 -27.33
CA GLU A 278 -14.74 -7.57 -25.91
C GLU A 278 -13.48 -7.57 -25.04
N GLN A 279 -12.29 -7.60 -25.66
CA GLN A 279 -11.02 -7.67 -24.94
C GLN A 279 -10.46 -6.28 -24.68
N ASN A 280 -10.05 -6.02 -23.44
CA ASN A 280 -9.41 -4.78 -23.02
C ASN A 280 -8.03 -5.10 -22.41
N TYR A 281 -7.00 -5.15 -23.23
CA TYR A 281 -5.64 -5.44 -22.78
C TYR A 281 -4.98 -4.25 -22.07
N ALA A 282 -5.48 -3.02 -22.24
CA ALA A 282 -5.05 -1.87 -21.45
C ALA A 282 -5.40 -2.03 -19.94
N TYR A 283 -6.45 -2.81 -19.65
CA TYR A 283 -6.78 -3.18 -18.27
C TYR A 283 -5.64 -3.90 -17.54
N TYR A 284 -4.82 -4.65 -18.28
CA TYR A 284 -3.66 -5.40 -17.82
C TYR A 284 -2.33 -4.69 -18.15
N GLN A 285 -2.35 -3.40 -18.47
CA GLN A 285 -1.18 -2.63 -18.94
C GLN A 285 -0.44 -3.29 -20.12
N ALA A 286 -1.14 -4.06 -20.95
CA ALA A 286 -0.57 -4.98 -21.95
C ALA A 286 -1.05 -4.72 -23.39
N ASP A 287 -1.72 -3.61 -23.69
CA ASP A 287 -2.15 -3.21 -25.03
C ASP A 287 -0.98 -2.71 -25.89
N LYS A 288 0.04 -2.15 -25.27
CA LYS A 288 1.25 -1.62 -25.88
C LYS A 288 2.39 -1.56 -24.88
N PRO A 289 3.66 -1.53 -25.34
CA PRO A 289 4.82 -1.39 -24.47
C PRO A 289 4.74 -0.13 -23.60
N ILE A 290 5.31 -0.18 -22.39
CA ILE A 290 5.30 0.94 -21.44
C ILE A 290 5.85 2.24 -22.04
N ALA A 291 6.82 2.15 -22.97
CA ALA A 291 7.37 3.32 -23.67
C ALA A 291 6.31 4.09 -24.48
N GLU A 292 5.24 3.43 -24.89
CA GLU A 292 4.14 4.00 -25.66
C GLU A 292 2.92 4.37 -24.81
N GLN A 293 2.91 3.98 -23.52
CA GLN A 293 1.83 4.31 -22.60
C GLN A 293 1.95 5.78 -22.16
N THR A 294 0.87 6.53 -22.30
CA THR A 294 0.79 7.96 -21.95
C THR A 294 -0.15 8.26 -20.80
N GLU A 295 -0.94 7.26 -20.40
CA GLU A 295 -1.98 7.36 -19.39
C GLU A 295 -2.00 6.09 -18.54
N ALA A 296 -2.17 6.24 -17.23
CA ALA A 296 -2.41 5.13 -16.32
C ALA A 296 -3.84 4.63 -16.50
N LEU A 297 -3.99 3.38 -16.93
CA LEU A 297 -5.26 2.74 -17.28
C LEU A 297 -5.39 1.38 -16.60
N GLY A 298 -6.61 0.89 -16.55
CA GLY A 298 -6.93 -0.44 -16.06
C GLY A 298 -6.87 -0.55 -14.54
N HIS A 299 -6.68 -1.74 -14.05
CA HIS A 299 -6.68 -2.04 -12.62
C HIS A 299 -5.56 -1.28 -11.89
N ALA A 300 -5.92 -0.51 -10.85
CA ALA A 300 -5.02 0.45 -10.23
C ALA A 300 -3.83 -0.20 -9.51
N VAL A 301 -4.05 -1.34 -8.81
CA VAL A 301 -2.97 -2.08 -8.14
C VAL A 301 -2.00 -2.67 -9.16
N ARG A 302 -2.51 -3.33 -10.21
CA ARG A 302 -1.68 -3.88 -11.29
C ARG A 302 -0.80 -2.80 -11.90
N ALA A 303 -1.38 -1.67 -12.27
CA ALA A 303 -0.66 -0.55 -12.88
C ALA A 303 0.46 -0.03 -11.96
N ALA A 304 0.15 0.27 -10.70
CA ALA A 304 1.14 0.82 -9.77
C ALA A 304 2.24 -0.19 -9.42
N TYR A 305 1.93 -1.49 -9.30
CA TYR A 305 2.92 -2.55 -9.13
C TYR A 305 3.81 -2.70 -10.38
N PHE A 306 3.20 -2.66 -11.58
CA PHE A 306 3.97 -2.69 -12.82
C PHE A 306 4.91 -1.50 -12.95
N TYR A 307 4.45 -0.29 -12.64
CA TYR A 307 5.29 0.92 -12.72
C TYR A 307 6.40 0.90 -11.67
N ALA A 308 6.14 0.35 -10.49
CA ALA A 308 7.17 0.13 -9.48
C ALA A 308 8.24 -0.87 -9.95
N GLY A 309 7.83 -2.02 -10.53
CA GLY A 309 8.75 -2.99 -11.13
C GLY A 309 9.52 -2.42 -12.33
N ALA A 310 8.87 -1.60 -13.15
CA ALA A 310 9.53 -0.92 -14.28
C ALA A 310 10.57 0.11 -13.79
N ALA A 311 10.29 0.83 -12.69
CA ALA A 311 11.25 1.73 -12.06
C ALA A 311 12.47 0.97 -11.50
N ASP A 312 12.24 -0.20 -10.86
CA ASP A 312 13.33 -1.08 -10.43
C ASP A 312 14.22 -1.54 -11.61
N VAL A 313 13.62 -1.95 -12.72
CA VAL A 313 14.35 -2.34 -13.93
C VAL A 313 15.10 -1.15 -14.53
N ALA A 314 14.49 0.05 -14.59
CA ALA A 314 15.15 1.27 -15.05
C ALA A 314 16.38 1.60 -14.18
N ARG A 315 16.25 1.44 -12.86
CA ARG A 315 17.33 1.63 -11.89
C ARG A 315 18.48 0.65 -12.13
N LEU A 316 18.19 -0.63 -12.29
CA LEU A 316 19.20 -1.67 -12.47
C LEU A 316 19.94 -1.59 -13.82
N THR A 317 19.20 -1.26 -14.88
CA THR A 317 19.74 -1.26 -16.24
C THR A 317 20.33 0.09 -16.67
N GLY A 318 20.01 1.16 -15.92
CA GLY A 318 20.37 2.54 -16.33
C GLY A 318 19.56 3.05 -17.52
N ASP A 319 18.40 2.44 -17.81
CA ASP A 319 17.55 2.79 -18.97
C ASP A 319 16.79 4.09 -18.73
N SER A 320 17.28 5.18 -19.30
CA SER A 320 16.68 6.52 -19.19
C SER A 320 15.32 6.63 -19.87
N ASP A 321 15.05 5.86 -20.93
CA ASP A 321 13.78 5.91 -21.66
C ASP A 321 12.69 5.19 -20.87
N LEU A 322 13.05 4.12 -20.18
CA LEU A 322 12.16 3.43 -19.26
C LEU A 322 11.84 4.32 -18.05
N LEU A 323 12.85 5.00 -17.49
CA LEU A 323 12.64 5.98 -16.42
C LEU A 323 11.71 7.12 -16.85
N ALA A 324 11.92 7.69 -18.03
CA ALA A 324 11.04 8.74 -18.57
C ALA A 324 9.60 8.25 -18.76
N SER A 325 9.43 6.96 -19.03
CA SER A 325 8.10 6.34 -19.11
C SER A 325 7.44 6.25 -17.74
N CYS A 326 8.19 5.86 -16.70
CA CYS A 326 7.73 5.86 -15.31
C CYS A 326 7.35 7.28 -14.85
N GLU A 327 8.18 8.29 -15.12
CA GLU A 327 7.89 9.70 -14.78
C GLU A 327 6.62 10.21 -15.47
N ARG A 328 6.41 9.88 -16.73
CA ARG A 328 5.20 10.27 -17.50
C ARG A 328 3.94 9.67 -16.88
N LEU A 329 3.98 8.39 -16.51
CA LEU A 329 2.85 7.69 -15.90
C LEU A 329 2.61 8.16 -14.46
N TRP A 330 3.67 8.45 -13.70
CA TRP A 330 3.60 9.11 -12.41
C TRP A 330 2.84 10.45 -12.51
N ARG A 331 3.24 11.32 -13.45
CA ARG A 331 2.56 12.60 -13.66
C ARG A 331 1.08 12.43 -14.01
N ASN A 332 0.73 11.48 -14.87
CA ASN A 332 -0.68 11.24 -15.19
C ASN A 332 -1.48 10.83 -13.95
N ILE A 333 -0.92 9.96 -13.08
CA ILE A 333 -1.59 9.56 -11.84
C ILE A 333 -1.74 10.77 -10.91
N VAL A 334 -0.64 11.44 -10.57
CA VAL A 334 -0.62 12.46 -9.52
C VAL A 334 -1.37 13.71 -9.92
N ASP A 335 -1.24 14.16 -11.17
CA ASP A 335 -1.84 15.41 -11.64
C ASP A 335 -3.33 15.26 -11.99
N ARG A 336 -3.85 14.02 -12.17
CA ARG A 336 -5.18 13.82 -12.79
C ARG A 336 -6.06 12.74 -12.19
N LYS A 337 -5.49 11.80 -11.40
CA LYS A 337 -6.19 10.58 -10.95
C LYS A 337 -5.99 10.27 -9.47
N LEU A 338 -5.28 11.13 -8.75
CA LEU A 338 -5.00 10.98 -7.33
C LEU A 338 -6.11 11.63 -6.50
N TYR A 339 -6.66 10.91 -5.55
CA TYR A 339 -7.55 11.46 -4.52
C TYR A 339 -6.76 12.21 -3.46
N ILE A 340 -7.40 13.21 -2.83
CA ILE A 340 -6.79 14.01 -1.76
C ILE A 340 -6.33 13.17 -0.56
N THR A 341 -6.90 11.99 -0.39
CA THR A 341 -6.54 11.00 0.64
C THR A 341 -5.37 10.09 0.25
N GLY A 342 -4.70 10.35 -0.87
CA GLY A 342 -3.61 9.51 -1.38
C GLY A 342 -4.06 8.20 -2.01
N GLY A 343 -5.36 8.02 -2.21
CA GLY A 343 -5.92 6.85 -2.91
C GLY A 343 -5.92 7.00 -4.42
N ILE A 344 -5.98 5.89 -5.14
CA ILE A 344 -6.11 5.82 -6.60
C ILE A 344 -7.08 4.71 -7.00
N GLY A 345 -7.66 4.81 -8.21
CA GLY A 345 -8.68 3.88 -8.69
C GLY A 345 -10.09 4.42 -8.45
N ALA A 346 -10.72 4.96 -9.50
CA ALA A 346 -11.97 5.69 -9.40
C ALA A 346 -13.21 4.80 -9.50
N THR A 347 -13.11 3.65 -10.18
CA THR A 347 -14.26 2.79 -10.47
C THR A 347 -14.15 1.39 -9.88
N HIS A 348 -15.27 0.89 -9.33
CA HIS A 348 -15.38 -0.50 -8.89
C HIS A 348 -15.42 -1.50 -10.07
N MET A 349 -15.78 -1.03 -11.26
CA MET A 349 -15.76 -1.87 -12.46
C MET A 349 -14.33 -2.20 -12.84
N GLY A 350 -13.87 -3.37 -12.38
CA GLY A 350 -12.49 -3.83 -12.57
C GLY A 350 -11.47 -3.15 -11.66
N GLU A 351 -11.88 -2.50 -10.55
CA GLU A 351 -10.95 -1.92 -9.58
C GLU A 351 -9.96 -0.93 -10.22
N ALA A 352 -10.48 -0.08 -11.13
CA ALA A 352 -9.67 0.52 -12.17
C ALA A 352 -9.59 2.06 -12.09
N PHE A 353 -8.57 2.60 -12.76
CA PHE A 353 -8.58 4.00 -13.14
C PHE A 353 -9.73 4.28 -14.10
N SER A 354 -10.30 5.49 -13.99
CA SER A 354 -11.19 6.08 -14.98
C SER A 354 -10.42 7.08 -15.85
N PHE A 355 -11.12 7.88 -16.67
CA PHE A 355 -10.51 8.94 -17.46
C PHE A 355 -10.00 10.09 -16.56
N ASP A 356 -9.15 10.95 -17.13
CA ASP A 356 -8.55 12.08 -16.40
C ASP A 356 -9.61 12.97 -15.74
N TYR A 357 -9.41 13.31 -14.45
CA TYR A 357 -10.27 14.12 -13.60
C TYR A 357 -11.64 13.50 -13.26
N ASP A 358 -11.84 12.21 -13.51
CA ASP A 358 -13.02 11.48 -13.07
C ASP A 358 -12.75 10.85 -11.70
N LEU A 359 -13.10 11.59 -10.65
CA LEU A 359 -12.85 11.26 -9.26
C LEU A 359 -14.18 11.31 -8.47
N PRO A 360 -15.07 10.33 -8.62
CA PRO A 360 -16.31 10.25 -7.83
C PRO A 360 -15.99 10.06 -6.34
N ASN A 361 -16.81 10.64 -5.45
CA ASN A 361 -16.63 10.54 -4.01
C ASN A 361 -17.32 9.30 -3.42
N ASP A 362 -18.58 9.07 -3.76
CA ASP A 362 -19.47 8.07 -3.17
C ASP A 362 -19.41 6.70 -3.84
N THR A 363 -18.74 6.61 -4.98
CA THR A 363 -18.48 5.36 -5.72
C THR A 363 -16.99 5.12 -5.94
N ALA A 364 -16.13 5.97 -5.36
CA ALA A 364 -14.68 5.79 -5.41
C ALA A 364 -14.30 4.37 -4.96
N TYR A 365 -13.51 3.67 -5.76
CA TYR A 365 -12.96 2.40 -5.32
C TYR A 365 -11.82 2.61 -4.34
N SER A 366 -10.82 3.38 -4.74
CA SER A 366 -9.72 3.79 -3.86
C SER A 366 -9.25 2.65 -2.94
N GLU A 367 -8.85 1.54 -3.57
CA GLU A 367 -8.48 0.32 -2.86
C GLU A 367 -7.28 0.56 -1.94
N SER A 368 -7.30 -0.03 -0.73
CA SER A 368 -6.17 0.06 0.20
C SER A 368 -4.87 -0.44 -0.43
N CYS A 369 -4.92 -1.55 -1.20
CA CYS A 369 -3.73 -2.06 -1.92
C CYS A 369 -3.22 -1.10 -2.99
N ALA A 370 -4.09 -0.30 -3.61
CA ALA A 370 -3.69 0.65 -4.63
C ALA A 370 -2.92 1.85 -4.04
N ALA A 371 -3.33 2.33 -2.85
CA ALA A 371 -2.57 3.34 -2.11
C ALA A 371 -1.19 2.82 -1.68
N ILE A 372 -1.11 1.57 -1.21
CA ILE A 372 0.15 0.89 -0.87
C ILE A 372 1.03 0.73 -2.12
N ALA A 373 0.46 0.32 -3.25
CA ALA A 373 1.17 0.18 -4.52
C ALA A 373 1.74 1.52 -5.01
N LEU A 374 0.99 2.62 -4.81
CA LEU A 374 1.47 3.97 -5.11
C LEU A 374 2.65 4.36 -4.21
N ALA A 375 2.62 4.00 -2.93
CA ALA A 375 3.75 4.20 -2.02
C ALA A 375 4.99 3.40 -2.45
N PHE A 376 4.82 2.17 -2.95
CA PHE A 376 5.91 1.37 -3.52
C PHE A 376 6.51 2.02 -4.76
N PHE A 377 5.68 2.55 -5.64
CA PHE A 377 6.16 3.26 -6.83
C PHE A 377 6.90 4.55 -6.45
N ALA A 378 6.35 5.34 -5.53
CA ALA A 378 6.98 6.55 -5.02
C ALA A 378 8.37 6.29 -4.41
N ARG A 379 8.50 5.25 -3.56
CA ARG A 379 9.76 4.85 -2.95
C ARG A 379 10.83 4.55 -4.01
N ARG A 380 10.48 3.81 -5.05
CA ARG A 380 11.43 3.46 -6.13
C ARG A 380 11.87 4.67 -6.94
N MET A 381 10.94 5.60 -7.17
CA MET A 381 11.28 6.86 -7.80
C MET A 381 12.22 7.71 -6.92
N LEU A 382 12.04 7.69 -5.59
CA LEU A 382 12.97 8.34 -4.64
C LEU A 382 14.38 7.72 -4.67
N GLU A 383 14.51 6.41 -4.84
CA GLU A 383 15.81 5.75 -4.97
C GLU A 383 16.56 6.19 -6.22
N ILE A 384 15.86 6.48 -7.31
CA ILE A 384 16.44 6.95 -8.58
C ILE A 384 16.67 8.46 -8.54
N GLN A 385 15.69 9.21 -8.06
CA GLN A 385 15.69 10.67 -8.03
C GLN A 385 15.02 11.16 -6.73
N PRO A 386 15.76 11.60 -5.72
CA PRO A 386 15.20 12.09 -4.46
C PRO A 386 14.55 13.47 -4.65
N LYS A 387 13.30 13.49 -5.16
CA LYS A 387 12.45 14.67 -5.28
C LYS A 387 11.36 14.63 -4.21
N SER A 388 11.12 15.76 -3.52
CA SER A 388 10.14 15.82 -2.42
C SER A 388 8.72 15.43 -2.84
N GLU A 389 8.35 15.66 -4.10
CA GLU A 389 7.02 15.32 -4.63
C GLU A 389 6.67 13.82 -4.51
N TYR A 390 7.67 12.93 -4.67
CA TYR A 390 7.44 11.50 -4.47
C TYR A 390 7.16 11.18 -3.01
N ALA A 391 7.91 11.82 -2.10
CA ALA A 391 7.71 11.64 -0.66
C ALA A 391 6.41 12.27 -0.16
N ASP A 392 5.96 13.41 -0.72
CA ASP A 392 4.69 14.06 -0.37
C ASP A 392 3.49 13.15 -0.72
N VAL A 393 3.51 12.52 -1.90
CA VAL A 393 2.46 11.58 -2.32
C VAL A 393 2.51 10.29 -1.50
N MET A 394 3.71 9.77 -1.25
CA MET A 394 3.92 8.58 -0.41
C MET A 394 3.41 8.81 1.01
N GLU A 395 3.71 9.96 1.61
CA GLU A 395 3.22 10.38 2.92
C GLU A 395 1.69 10.42 2.96
N SER A 396 1.06 11.07 1.96
CA SER A 396 -0.40 11.16 1.87
C SER A 396 -1.05 9.78 1.75
N ALA A 397 -0.52 8.89 0.92
CA ALA A 397 -1.03 7.53 0.75
C ALA A 397 -0.92 6.72 2.04
N LEU A 398 0.20 6.82 2.77
CA LEU A 398 0.43 6.09 4.03
C LEU A 398 -0.47 6.60 5.16
N TYR A 399 -0.51 7.92 5.40
CA TYR A 399 -1.20 8.48 6.56
C TYR A 399 -2.74 8.51 6.42
N ASN A 400 -3.28 8.39 5.21
CA ASN A 400 -4.73 8.48 5.01
C ASN A 400 -5.31 7.15 4.50
N THR A 401 -5.30 6.88 3.19
CA THR A 401 -6.01 5.71 2.62
C THR A 401 -5.46 4.39 3.15
N THR A 402 -4.16 4.22 3.30
CA THR A 402 -3.57 2.99 3.84
C THR A 402 -4.03 2.72 5.26
N LEU A 403 -3.90 3.70 6.17
CA LEU A 403 -4.32 3.54 7.56
C LEU A 403 -5.84 3.48 7.72
N ALA A 404 -6.61 4.16 6.86
CA ALA A 404 -8.08 4.05 6.86
C ALA A 404 -8.55 2.62 6.57
N GLY A 405 -7.76 1.83 5.86
CA GLY A 405 -8.04 0.43 5.58
C GLY A 405 -8.12 -0.49 6.80
N MET A 406 -7.66 -0.07 7.99
CA MET A 406 -7.63 -0.85 9.22
C MET A 406 -8.35 -0.13 10.35
N ALA A 407 -9.17 -0.84 11.12
CA ALA A 407 -9.79 -0.30 12.32
C ALA A 407 -8.76 0.01 13.41
N LEU A 408 -9.13 0.89 14.35
CA LEU A 408 -8.23 1.29 15.43
C LEU A 408 -7.93 0.14 16.41
N ASP A 409 -8.74 -0.92 16.43
CA ASP A 409 -8.49 -2.15 17.20
C ASP A 409 -7.74 -3.25 16.42
N GLY A 410 -7.51 -3.06 15.11
CA GLY A 410 -6.80 -4.00 14.25
C GLY A 410 -7.58 -5.25 13.83
N LYS A 411 -8.90 -5.34 14.09
CA LYS A 411 -9.70 -6.57 13.90
C LYS A 411 -10.74 -6.49 12.77
N SER A 412 -10.78 -5.37 12.06
CA SER A 412 -11.63 -5.21 10.89
C SER A 412 -11.02 -4.26 9.87
N PHE A 413 -11.44 -4.39 8.60
CA PHE A 413 -10.72 -3.79 7.49
C PHE A 413 -11.66 -3.24 6.42
N PHE A 414 -11.23 -2.20 5.73
CA PHE A 414 -11.78 -1.77 4.46
C PHE A 414 -10.94 -2.28 3.30
N TYR A 415 -11.64 -2.72 2.26
CA TYR A 415 -11.09 -2.94 0.93
C TYR A 415 -11.09 -1.60 0.17
N VAL A 416 -12.26 -0.95 0.14
CA VAL A 416 -12.61 0.28 -0.57
C VAL A 416 -12.61 1.46 0.40
N ASN A 417 -12.04 2.60 -0.02
CA ASN A 417 -11.93 3.79 0.81
C ASN A 417 -12.56 5.01 0.11
N PRO A 418 -13.89 5.19 0.23
CA PRO A 418 -14.64 6.27 -0.42
C PRO A 418 -14.38 7.61 0.27
N LEU A 419 -14.75 8.70 -0.42
CA LEU A 419 -14.67 10.06 0.13
C LEU A 419 -16.04 10.58 0.58
N GLU A 420 -17.11 9.87 0.28
CA GLU A 420 -18.47 10.14 0.77
C GLU A 420 -19.19 8.82 1.02
N VAL A 421 -19.86 8.72 2.16
CA VAL A 421 -20.62 7.54 2.56
C VAL A 421 -22.00 7.95 3.04
N VAL A 422 -23.04 7.35 2.43
CA VAL A 422 -24.42 7.42 2.88
C VAL A 422 -24.86 5.98 3.15
N PRO A 423 -24.97 5.53 4.41
CA PRO A 423 -25.21 4.13 4.75
C PRO A 423 -26.43 3.51 4.06
N GLU A 424 -27.56 4.23 4.03
CA GLU A 424 -28.75 3.76 3.33
C GLU A 424 -28.49 3.47 1.84
N ALA A 425 -27.68 4.28 1.17
CA ALA A 425 -27.30 4.05 -0.22
C ALA A 425 -26.41 2.81 -0.36
N CYS A 426 -25.47 2.57 0.56
CA CYS A 426 -24.61 1.39 0.56
C CYS A 426 -25.41 0.10 0.69
N HIS A 427 -26.52 0.12 1.47
CA HIS A 427 -27.36 -1.05 1.68
C HIS A 427 -28.41 -1.29 0.58
N ARG A 428 -28.84 -0.24 -0.13
CA ARG A 428 -29.99 -0.32 -1.05
C ARG A 428 -29.67 -0.11 -2.53
N ASP A 429 -28.54 0.54 -2.83
CA ASP A 429 -28.15 0.80 -4.21
C ASP A 429 -27.04 -0.17 -4.63
N GLU A 430 -27.36 -1.11 -5.53
CA GLU A 430 -26.39 -2.09 -6.04
C GLU A 430 -25.12 -1.44 -6.63
N ARG A 431 -25.22 -0.22 -7.17
CA ARG A 431 -24.07 0.53 -7.71
C ARG A 431 -23.10 0.98 -6.62
N LYS A 432 -23.52 1.01 -5.37
CA LYS A 432 -22.77 1.43 -4.18
C LYS A 432 -22.52 0.29 -3.19
N ALA A 433 -22.99 -0.92 -3.48
CA ALA A 433 -22.87 -2.08 -2.60
C ALA A 433 -21.40 -2.49 -2.31
N HIS A 434 -20.45 -2.06 -3.16
CA HIS A 434 -19.01 -2.25 -2.94
C HIS A 434 -18.48 -1.35 -1.82
N VAL A 435 -19.11 -0.20 -1.56
CA VAL A 435 -18.80 0.70 -0.44
C VAL A 435 -19.42 0.15 0.83
N LYS A 436 -18.63 -0.01 1.87
CA LYS A 436 -19.11 -0.48 3.18
C LYS A 436 -19.09 0.69 4.17
N PRO A 437 -20.21 0.92 4.90
CA PRO A 437 -20.26 2.01 5.88
C PRO A 437 -19.46 1.73 7.16
N VAL A 438 -19.08 0.46 7.40
CA VAL A 438 -18.16 0.01 8.45
C VAL A 438 -17.23 -1.08 7.94
N ARG A 439 -16.09 -1.26 8.60
CA ARG A 439 -15.08 -2.26 8.21
C ARG A 439 -15.58 -3.67 8.44
N GLN A 440 -15.12 -4.61 7.61
CA GLN A 440 -15.45 -6.02 7.66
C GLN A 440 -14.41 -6.81 8.43
N LYS A 441 -14.83 -7.87 9.14
CA LYS A 441 -13.92 -8.77 9.89
C LYS A 441 -12.89 -9.43 8.99
N TRP A 442 -13.32 -9.90 7.83
CA TRP A 442 -12.50 -10.50 6.79
C TRP A 442 -13.26 -10.55 5.47
N PHE A 443 -12.54 -10.77 4.37
CA PHE A 443 -13.14 -10.96 3.04
C PHE A 443 -12.67 -12.27 2.43
N GLY A 444 -13.45 -12.87 1.53
CA GLY A 444 -12.98 -14.00 0.71
C GLY A 444 -11.76 -13.59 -0.15
N CYS A 445 -11.83 -12.40 -0.76
CA CYS A 445 -10.68 -11.77 -1.44
C CYS A 445 -9.93 -10.86 -0.45
N ALA A 446 -9.06 -11.41 0.39
CA ALA A 446 -8.43 -10.70 1.50
C ALA A 446 -7.05 -10.09 1.16
N CYS A 447 -6.88 -9.48 -0.03
CA CYS A 447 -5.60 -8.89 -0.40
C CYS A 447 -5.20 -7.70 0.50
N CYS A 448 -6.17 -6.87 0.96
CA CYS A 448 -5.90 -5.62 1.67
C CYS A 448 -5.43 -5.80 3.13
N PRO A 449 -6.07 -6.62 3.98
CA PRO A 449 -5.67 -6.72 5.39
C PRO A 449 -4.21 -7.09 5.60
N PRO A 450 -3.66 -8.16 4.99
CA PRO A 450 -2.26 -8.50 5.17
C PRO A 450 -1.32 -7.53 4.43
N ASN A 451 -1.78 -6.86 3.36
CA ASN A 451 -0.99 -5.82 2.70
C ASN A 451 -0.80 -4.58 3.59
N ILE A 452 -1.83 -4.20 4.36
CA ILE A 452 -1.73 -3.13 5.37
C ILE A 452 -0.78 -3.55 6.50
N ALA A 453 -0.90 -4.77 7.00
CA ALA A 453 -0.03 -5.27 8.06
C ALA A 453 1.45 -5.19 7.67
N ARG A 454 1.83 -5.68 6.47
CA ARG A 454 3.22 -5.68 6.05
C ARG A 454 3.80 -4.27 5.87
N ILE A 455 3.04 -3.30 5.31
CA ILE A 455 3.59 -1.96 5.10
C ILE A 455 3.66 -1.15 6.41
N VAL A 456 2.81 -1.42 7.39
CA VAL A 456 2.90 -0.78 8.71
C VAL A 456 4.13 -1.28 9.47
N GLU A 457 4.43 -2.59 9.44
CA GLU A 457 5.62 -3.17 10.08
C GLU A 457 6.93 -2.76 9.39
N ASP A 458 6.88 -2.33 8.14
CA ASP A 458 8.03 -1.94 7.31
C ASP A 458 8.13 -0.41 7.08
N VAL A 459 7.28 0.39 7.71
CA VAL A 459 7.09 1.80 7.37
C VAL A 459 8.38 2.64 7.47
N GLN A 460 9.30 2.31 8.36
CA GLN A 460 10.58 2.99 8.50
C GLN A 460 11.49 2.87 7.28
N GLN A 461 11.34 1.85 6.44
CA GLN A 461 12.09 1.74 5.18
C GLN A 461 11.65 2.77 4.13
N TYR A 462 10.52 3.44 4.34
CA TYR A 462 10.02 4.54 3.50
C TYR A 462 10.52 5.91 4.00
N ALA A 463 11.03 5.96 5.22
CA ALA A 463 11.44 7.21 5.84
C ALA A 463 12.86 7.64 5.46
N TYR A 464 13.75 6.69 5.14
CA TYR A 464 15.18 6.99 5.00
C TYR A 464 15.82 6.26 3.82
N THR A 465 16.75 6.94 3.12
CA THR A 465 17.68 6.31 2.16
C THR A 465 19.09 6.86 2.33
N ILE A 466 20.08 6.07 1.89
CA ILE A 466 21.49 6.49 1.85
C ILE A 466 21.88 6.71 0.39
N GLY A 467 22.55 7.82 0.11
CA GLY A 467 23.13 8.07 -1.21
C GLY A 467 24.15 7.00 -1.62
N ASP A 468 24.18 6.64 -2.89
CA ASP A 468 25.11 5.61 -3.41
C ASP A 468 26.58 5.98 -3.25
N ASP A 469 26.88 7.28 -3.06
CA ASP A 469 28.23 7.78 -2.67
C ASP A 469 28.52 7.56 -1.18
N SER A 470 27.58 7.03 -0.42
CA SER A 470 27.62 6.82 1.03
C SER A 470 27.97 8.08 1.81
N SER A 471 27.70 9.26 1.26
CA SER A 471 27.99 10.56 1.91
C SER A 471 26.73 11.32 2.31
N THR A 472 25.55 10.91 1.85
CA THR A 472 24.28 11.59 2.08
C THR A 472 23.26 10.65 2.69
N LEU A 473 22.62 11.08 3.78
CA LEU A 473 21.43 10.42 4.34
C LEU A 473 20.21 11.30 4.07
N TYR A 474 19.22 10.74 3.40
CA TYR A 474 17.95 11.39 3.10
C TYR A 474 16.90 11.04 4.16
N VAL A 475 16.21 12.07 4.65
CA VAL A 475 15.04 11.95 5.51
C VAL A 475 13.81 12.32 4.67
N HIS A 476 13.06 11.31 4.26
CA HIS A 476 11.87 11.45 3.41
C HIS A 476 10.61 11.69 4.23
N LEU A 477 10.44 10.94 5.34
CA LEU A 477 9.33 11.06 6.27
C LEU A 477 9.85 11.33 7.68
N TYR A 478 9.16 12.19 8.40
CA TYR A 478 9.55 12.60 9.75
C TYR A 478 8.93 11.67 10.80
N MET A 479 9.47 10.45 10.88
CA MET A 479 9.12 9.47 11.92
C MET A 479 10.16 9.55 13.04
N GLY A 480 9.70 9.63 14.29
CA GLY A 480 10.60 9.55 15.44
C GLY A 480 11.19 8.15 15.58
N GLY A 481 12.50 8.07 15.81
CA GLY A 481 13.20 6.79 15.92
C GLY A 481 14.71 6.94 15.77
N GLY A 482 15.39 5.81 15.65
CA GLY A 482 16.83 5.75 15.43
C GLY A 482 17.17 5.23 14.02
N VAL A 483 18.22 5.79 13.44
CA VAL A 483 18.78 5.33 12.16
C VAL A 483 20.27 5.11 12.31
N HIS A 484 20.75 3.91 11.99
CA HIS A 484 22.16 3.59 11.90
C HIS A 484 22.60 3.53 10.43
N ALA A 485 23.65 4.24 10.09
CA ALA A 485 24.14 4.30 8.71
C ALA A 485 25.66 4.45 8.69
N ARG A 486 26.32 3.86 7.68
CA ARG A 486 27.74 4.09 7.42
C ARG A 486 27.90 5.21 6.40
N LEU A 487 28.25 6.41 6.89
CA LEU A 487 28.39 7.60 6.05
C LEU A 487 29.86 8.03 5.98
N SER A 488 30.38 8.23 4.76
CA SER A 488 31.78 8.60 4.51
C SER A 488 32.80 7.73 5.26
N GLY A 489 32.46 6.44 5.46
CA GLY A 489 33.31 5.47 6.15
C GLY A 489 33.17 5.46 7.68
N THR A 490 32.32 6.30 8.25
CA THR A 490 32.04 6.40 9.69
C THR A 490 30.66 5.82 10.02
N ASP A 491 30.55 5.08 11.12
CA ASP A 491 29.28 4.57 11.63
C ASP A 491 28.57 5.69 12.39
N VAL A 492 27.46 6.15 11.83
CA VAL A 492 26.67 7.31 12.29
C VAL A 492 25.33 6.83 12.78
N ARG A 493 24.89 7.36 13.91
CA ARG A 493 23.53 7.23 14.41
C ARG A 493 22.82 8.58 14.29
N LEU A 494 21.61 8.59 13.77
CA LEU A 494 20.71 9.73 13.84
C LEU A 494 19.52 9.35 14.74
N ASP A 495 19.31 10.15 15.79
CA ASP A 495 18.13 10.04 16.66
C ASP A 495 17.11 11.12 16.23
N VAL A 496 16.01 10.69 15.65
CA VAL A 496 14.93 11.58 15.19
C VAL A 496 13.84 11.66 16.23
N MET A 497 13.53 12.87 16.67
CA MET A 497 12.37 13.15 17.50
C MET A 497 11.31 13.87 16.67
N SER A 498 10.07 13.40 16.71
CA SER A 498 8.96 13.95 15.92
C SER A 498 7.63 13.77 16.66
N ASP A 499 6.75 14.76 16.57
CA ASP A 499 5.34 14.67 17.02
C ASP A 499 4.38 14.62 15.81
N MET A 500 4.90 14.17 14.64
CA MET A 500 4.05 13.93 13.47
C MET A 500 3.02 12.84 13.75
N PRO A 501 1.81 12.95 13.19
CA PRO A 501 1.29 14.00 12.30
C PRO A 501 0.64 15.19 13.03
N TRP A 502 0.85 15.32 14.33
CA TRP A 502 0.13 16.27 15.17
C TRP A 502 0.78 17.65 15.26
N SER A 503 2.10 17.72 15.08
CA SER A 503 2.88 18.95 15.10
C SER A 503 4.05 18.85 14.14
N GLY A 504 4.44 19.99 13.54
CA GLY A 504 5.61 20.08 12.66
C GLY A 504 6.95 20.16 13.42
N LYS A 505 6.95 19.99 14.74
CA LYS A 505 8.16 20.09 15.57
C LYS A 505 8.90 18.78 15.65
N GLY A 506 10.21 18.87 15.56
CA GLY A 506 11.09 17.75 15.75
C GLY A 506 12.56 18.14 15.72
N SER A 507 13.40 17.13 15.82
CA SER A 507 14.85 17.30 15.74
C SER A 507 15.52 16.02 15.21
N VAL A 508 16.72 16.20 14.66
CA VAL A 508 17.62 15.12 14.29
C VAL A 508 18.93 15.33 15.07
N ALA A 509 19.25 14.44 15.99
CA ALA A 509 20.50 14.46 16.72
C ALA A 509 21.50 13.50 16.08
N VAL A 510 22.74 13.96 15.91
CA VAL A 510 23.84 13.17 15.37
C VAL A 510 24.58 12.48 16.49
N GLY A 511 24.83 11.18 16.36
CA GLY A 511 25.66 10.39 17.26
C GLY A 511 26.66 9.54 16.50
N PHE A 512 27.76 9.19 17.15
CA PHE A 512 28.75 8.27 16.61
C PHE A 512 28.89 7.06 17.53
N ASP A 513 28.82 5.86 16.97
CA ASP A 513 29.02 4.65 17.77
C ASP A 513 30.50 4.53 18.16
N ALA A 514 30.74 4.26 19.44
CA ALA A 514 32.08 4.01 19.94
C ALA A 514 32.60 2.70 19.34
N GLY A 515 33.56 2.79 18.41
CA GLY A 515 34.26 1.61 17.90
C GLY A 515 34.98 0.85 19.00
N ASP A 516 35.22 -0.45 18.83
CA ASP A 516 35.89 -1.36 19.76
C ASP A 516 37.33 -0.94 20.16
N SER A 517 37.86 0.11 19.55
CA SER A 517 39.18 0.67 19.90
C SER A 517 39.04 2.08 20.48
N ALA A 518 39.06 2.19 21.78
CA ALA A 518 38.96 3.43 22.57
C ALA A 518 40.04 4.49 22.32
N SER A 519 40.84 4.40 21.26
CA SER A 519 41.98 5.28 21.03
C SER A 519 41.95 6.11 19.73
N ASP A 520 40.94 5.91 18.82
CA ASP A 520 40.97 6.57 17.51
C ASP A 520 39.55 6.95 16.95
N ALA A 521 38.55 7.11 17.80
CA ALA A 521 37.29 7.67 17.37
C ALA A 521 37.51 9.16 17.06
N SER A 522 37.70 9.51 15.78
CA SER A 522 37.47 10.88 15.34
C SER A 522 35.99 11.18 15.67
N LYS A 523 35.76 12.08 16.62
CA LYS A 523 34.45 12.53 17.04
C LYS A 523 33.74 13.38 15.95
N ASP A 524 34.26 13.37 14.73
CA ASP A 524 33.85 14.23 13.62
C ASP A 524 33.80 13.43 12.33
N ALA A 525 32.74 13.58 11.55
CA ALA A 525 32.64 13.04 10.20
C ALA A 525 32.01 14.06 9.23
N VAL A 526 32.52 14.10 8.00
CA VAL A 526 31.99 14.98 6.96
C VAL A 526 30.94 14.20 6.14
N PHE A 527 29.69 14.60 6.25
CA PHE A 527 28.59 14.01 5.49
C PHE A 527 27.45 15.02 5.31
N THR A 528 26.41 14.62 4.60
CA THR A 528 25.23 15.42 4.33
C THR A 528 23.99 14.78 4.95
N ILE A 529 23.18 15.58 5.63
CA ILE A 529 21.80 15.24 6.00
C ILE A 529 20.89 15.99 5.04
N ALA A 530 20.11 15.27 4.22
CA ALA A 530 19.16 15.86 3.28
C ALA A 530 17.75 15.73 3.85
N LEU A 531 17.19 16.84 4.33
CA LEU A 531 15.84 16.91 4.92
C LEU A 531 14.82 17.27 3.85
N ARG A 532 13.78 16.48 3.67
CA ARG A 532 12.65 16.85 2.83
C ARG A 532 11.98 18.13 3.34
N LEU A 533 11.63 19.01 2.45
CA LEU A 533 10.82 20.20 2.72
C LEU A 533 9.38 19.91 2.29
N PRO A 534 8.47 19.58 3.24
CA PRO A 534 7.13 19.12 2.90
C PRO A 534 6.32 20.21 2.16
N ALA A 535 5.58 19.80 1.13
CA ALA A 535 4.73 20.73 0.38
C ALA A 535 3.68 21.41 1.27
N TRP A 536 3.09 20.70 2.22
CA TRP A 536 2.12 21.22 3.18
C TRP A 536 2.71 22.26 4.16
N ALA A 537 4.03 22.28 4.33
CA ALA A 537 4.73 23.26 5.16
C ALA A 537 5.20 24.49 4.36
N GLY A 538 4.89 24.55 3.06
CA GLY A 538 5.33 25.61 2.15
C GLY A 538 6.50 25.24 1.24
N GLY A 539 6.87 23.94 1.16
CA GLY A 539 7.93 23.45 0.30
C GLY A 539 9.28 24.10 0.63
N GLU A 540 9.99 24.64 -0.36
CA GLU A 540 11.32 25.21 -0.18
C GLU A 540 11.38 26.35 0.88
N THR A 541 10.29 27.09 1.09
CA THR A 541 10.22 28.13 2.14
C THR A 541 10.24 27.55 3.55
N ALA A 542 9.90 26.28 3.72
CA ALA A 542 9.99 25.60 5.02
C ALA A 542 11.45 25.42 5.49
N SER A 543 12.45 25.66 4.63
CA SER A 543 13.86 25.67 5.01
C SER A 543 14.21 26.68 6.11
N ASP A 544 13.45 27.78 6.20
CA ASP A 544 13.62 28.79 7.25
C ASP A 544 13.25 28.26 8.65
N ALA A 545 12.45 27.21 8.72
CA ALA A 545 12.07 26.53 9.95
C ALA A 545 13.10 25.49 10.45
N VAL A 546 14.21 25.32 9.74
CA VAL A 546 15.27 24.36 10.07
C VAL A 546 16.50 25.10 10.57
N THR A 547 17.03 24.71 11.73
CA THR A 547 18.24 25.30 12.32
C THR A 547 19.20 24.23 12.81
N VAL A 548 20.52 24.47 12.74
CA VAL A 548 21.52 23.62 13.37
C VAL A 548 22.00 24.33 14.63
N ARG A 549 21.82 23.71 15.81
CA ARG A 549 22.10 24.35 17.08
C ARG A 549 23.55 24.78 17.22
N GLY A 550 23.76 26.09 17.41
CA GLY A 550 25.10 26.63 17.69
C GLY A 550 26.12 26.46 16.57
N ARG A 551 25.67 26.18 15.33
CA ARG A 551 26.50 25.91 14.16
C ARG A 551 26.12 26.81 12.99
N ASP A 552 27.06 27.66 12.57
CA ASP A 552 26.91 28.51 11.38
C ASP A 552 27.79 28.05 10.21
N ASP A 553 28.61 27.03 10.42
CA ASP A 553 29.59 26.49 9.48
C ASP A 553 29.04 25.36 8.60
N ILE A 554 27.81 24.89 8.86
CA ILE A 554 27.13 23.86 8.06
C ILE A 554 26.60 24.50 6.77
N SER A 555 27.07 23.99 5.63
CA SER A 555 26.59 24.41 4.31
C SER A 555 25.13 24.05 4.11
N ARG A 556 24.34 24.94 3.52
CA ARG A 556 22.90 24.80 3.27
C ARG A 556 22.62 24.98 1.79
N VAL A 557 22.07 23.96 1.13
CA VAL A 557 21.67 24.00 -0.28
C VAL A 557 20.28 23.39 -0.43
N ILE A 558 19.38 24.05 -1.17
CA ILE A 558 18.08 23.51 -1.52
C ILE A 558 18.13 22.99 -2.95
N ARG A 559 17.65 21.76 -3.14
CA ARG A 559 17.52 21.13 -4.45
C ARG A 559 16.42 20.08 -4.42
N ASP A 560 15.58 20.07 -5.43
CA ASP A 560 14.52 19.08 -5.63
C ASP A 560 13.58 18.93 -4.41
N GLY A 561 13.36 20.03 -3.66
CA GLY A 561 12.55 20.07 -2.45
C GLY A 561 13.21 19.47 -1.21
N TYR A 562 14.54 19.28 -1.21
CA TYR A 562 15.32 18.88 -0.05
C TYR A 562 16.30 19.98 0.37
N LEU A 563 16.45 20.14 1.69
CA LEU A 563 17.51 20.95 2.30
C LEU A 563 18.70 20.05 2.61
N TYR A 564 19.80 20.23 1.88
CA TYR A 564 21.07 19.55 2.10
C TYR A 564 21.89 20.31 3.12
N LEU A 565 22.17 19.69 4.25
CA LEU A 565 23.02 20.19 5.34
C LEU A 565 24.35 19.44 5.31
N THR A 566 25.40 20.08 4.81
CA THR A 566 26.72 19.44 4.61
C THR A 566 27.77 20.10 5.48
N GLY A 567 28.52 19.31 6.24
CA GLY A 567 29.61 19.79 7.09
C GLY A 567 30.32 18.71 7.85
N ALA A 568 31.28 19.10 8.67
CA ALA A 568 31.91 18.23 9.67
C ALA A 568 30.96 18.16 10.89
N TRP A 569 30.30 17.06 11.04
CA TRP A 569 29.37 16.82 12.14
C TRP A 569 30.12 16.28 13.37
N HIS A 570 29.66 16.69 14.57
CA HIS A 570 30.19 16.26 15.86
C HIS A 570 29.14 15.45 16.62
N ASP A 571 29.63 14.60 17.51
CA ASP A 571 28.72 13.88 18.42
C ASP A 571 27.92 14.86 19.28
N GLY A 572 26.58 14.72 19.25
CA GLY A 572 25.66 15.60 19.93
C GLY A 572 25.22 16.83 19.12
N ASP A 573 25.65 17.03 17.88
CA ASP A 573 25.09 18.07 17.02
C ASP A 573 23.59 17.80 16.77
N VAL A 574 22.77 18.86 16.75
CA VAL A 574 21.33 18.76 16.60
C VAL A 574 20.81 19.68 15.52
N VAL A 575 20.02 19.13 14.62
CA VAL A 575 19.22 19.87 13.65
C VAL A 575 17.78 19.94 14.19
N ASP A 576 17.31 21.13 14.50
CA ASP A 576 15.91 21.36 14.88
C ASP A 576 15.08 21.77 13.65
N PHE A 577 13.82 21.35 13.66
CA PHE A 577 12.82 21.83 12.69
C PHE A 577 11.50 22.12 13.41
N ASP A 578 10.81 23.18 12.96
CA ASP A 578 9.45 23.55 13.40
C ASP A 578 8.63 23.94 12.18
N PHE A 579 8.27 22.95 11.37
CA PHE A 579 7.54 23.16 10.14
C PHE A 579 6.16 23.76 10.40
N PRO A 580 5.80 24.88 9.75
CA PRO A 580 4.46 25.44 9.87
C PRO A 580 3.43 24.41 9.41
N MET A 581 2.40 24.18 10.22
CA MET A 581 1.35 23.19 9.94
C MET A 581 -0.03 23.87 10.03
N PRO A 582 -0.32 24.82 9.12
CA PRO A 582 -1.62 25.45 9.06
C PRO A 582 -2.68 24.47 8.55
N VAL A 583 -3.94 24.78 8.82
CA VAL A 583 -5.06 24.11 8.14
C VAL A 583 -5.21 24.72 6.75
N HIS A 584 -5.14 23.89 5.74
CA HIS A 584 -5.39 24.27 4.35
C HIS A 584 -6.82 23.91 3.95
N MET A 585 -7.60 24.88 3.50
CA MET A 585 -8.85 24.69 2.80
C MET A 585 -8.54 24.52 1.30
N VAL A 586 -8.80 23.35 0.77
CA VAL A 586 -8.35 22.92 -0.58
C VAL A 586 -9.56 22.70 -1.49
N ALA A 587 -9.49 23.18 -2.72
CA ALA A 587 -10.44 22.89 -3.78
C ALA A 587 -9.80 21.95 -4.81
N ALA A 588 -10.59 21.05 -5.39
CA ALA A 588 -10.14 20.21 -6.49
C ALA A 588 -9.95 21.02 -7.79
N ASN A 589 -9.21 20.44 -8.74
CA ASN A 589 -9.12 20.99 -10.09
C ASN A 589 -10.53 21.22 -10.67
N PRO A 590 -10.80 22.36 -11.32
CA PRO A 590 -12.14 22.64 -11.88
C PRO A 590 -12.69 21.61 -12.86
N LEU A 591 -11.85 20.72 -13.40
CA LEU A 591 -12.27 19.62 -14.25
C LEU A 591 -12.83 18.43 -13.48
N VAL A 592 -12.60 18.35 -12.16
CA VAL A 592 -13.21 17.34 -11.28
C VAL A 592 -14.65 17.78 -10.98
N ARG A 593 -15.59 17.21 -11.71
CA ARG A 593 -17.02 17.61 -11.66
C ARG A 593 -17.65 17.33 -10.30
N GLU A 594 -17.24 16.24 -9.66
CA GLU A 594 -17.80 15.80 -8.38
C GLU A 594 -17.59 16.82 -7.28
N ASP A 595 -16.47 17.56 -7.33
CA ASP A 595 -16.09 18.51 -6.29
C ASP A 595 -16.36 19.98 -6.66
N ALA A 596 -17.16 20.20 -7.71
CA ALA A 596 -17.54 21.56 -8.11
C ALA A 596 -18.29 22.27 -6.97
N GLY A 597 -17.71 23.38 -6.46
CA GLY A 597 -18.26 24.16 -5.34
C GLY A 597 -18.08 23.49 -3.97
N LYS A 598 -17.22 22.48 -3.87
CA LYS A 598 -16.85 21.82 -2.62
C LYS A 598 -15.40 22.17 -2.22
N VAL A 599 -15.10 22.01 -0.94
CA VAL A 599 -13.76 22.16 -0.35
C VAL A 599 -13.47 21.04 0.61
N ALA A 600 -12.21 20.65 0.69
CA ALA A 600 -11.70 19.72 1.68
C ALA A 600 -10.70 20.43 2.62
N PHE A 601 -10.38 19.79 3.74
CA PHE A 601 -9.46 20.32 4.72
C PHE A 601 -8.31 19.36 4.95
N VAL A 602 -7.08 19.89 4.88
CA VAL A 602 -5.86 19.13 5.16
C VAL A 602 -5.00 19.88 6.15
N ARG A 603 -4.26 19.12 7.00
CA ARG A 603 -3.31 19.70 7.95
C ARG A 603 -2.11 18.75 8.11
N GLY A 604 -0.94 19.25 7.77
CA GLY A 604 0.23 18.36 7.64
C GLY A 604 -0.05 17.25 6.65
N PRO A 605 0.30 15.99 6.96
CA PRO A 605 0.05 14.85 6.07
C PRO A 605 -1.41 14.36 6.05
N LEU A 606 -2.28 14.89 6.93
CA LEU A 606 -3.63 14.36 7.15
C LEU A 606 -4.68 15.09 6.33
N ALA A 607 -5.52 14.33 5.65
CA ALA A 607 -6.83 14.74 5.18
C ALA A 607 -7.87 14.57 6.31
N TYR A 608 -8.89 15.42 6.32
CA TYR A 608 -9.95 15.42 7.33
C TYR A 608 -11.31 15.16 6.70
N CYS A 609 -12.22 14.54 7.48
CA CYS A 609 -13.59 14.29 7.06
C CYS A 609 -14.59 14.65 8.17
N ALA A 610 -15.82 14.94 7.78
CA ALA A 610 -16.95 15.08 8.67
C ALA A 610 -17.65 13.73 8.81
N GLU A 611 -18.04 13.37 10.04
CA GLU A 611 -18.94 12.23 10.32
C GLU A 611 -20.28 12.73 10.84
N GLY A 612 -21.34 11.98 10.52
CA GLY A 612 -22.70 12.28 10.97
C GLY A 612 -22.86 12.29 12.49
N VAL A 613 -22.07 11.45 13.21
CA VAL A 613 -22.10 11.38 14.67
C VAL A 613 -21.72 12.70 15.34
N ASP A 614 -20.82 13.49 14.74
CA ASP A 614 -20.42 14.81 15.26
C ASP A 614 -21.25 15.95 14.70
N ASN A 615 -21.76 15.79 13.48
CA ASN A 615 -22.33 16.90 12.70
C ASN A 615 -23.82 16.73 12.41
N GLY A 616 -24.44 15.62 12.82
CA GLY A 616 -25.84 15.28 12.49
C GLY A 616 -25.97 14.67 11.09
N ALA A 617 -27.11 14.04 10.84
CA ALA A 617 -27.45 13.39 9.56
C ALA A 617 -27.57 14.41 8.41
N ASN A 618 -27.60 13.93 7.16
CA ASN A 618 -27.69 14.73 5.96
C ASN A 618 -26.50 15.68 5.81
N LEU A 619 -25.28 15.14 5.81
CA LEU A 619 -24.04 15.92 5.72
C LEU A 619 -23.98 16.81 4.47
N HIS A 620 -24.70 16.47 3.40
CA HIS A 620 -24.82 17.29 2.18
C HIS A 620 -25.50 18.65 2.41
N LEU A 621 -26.18 18.86 3.56
CA LEU A 621 -26.75 20.15 3.99
C LEU A 621 -25.78 20.99 4.83
N LEU A 622 -24.62 20.44 5.17
CA LEU A 622 -23.56 21.12 5.92
C LEU A 622 -22.61 21.81 4.95
N HIS A 623 -22.41 23.12 5.11
CA HIS A 623 -21.55 23.93 4.28
C HIS A 623 -20.43 24.56 5.09
N ALA A 624 -19.22 24.57 4.55
CA ALA A 624 -18.13 25.36 5.11
C ALA A 624 -18.37 26.87 4.85
N ASP A 625 -18.12 27.71 5.83
CA ASP A 625 -18.10 29.15 5.63
C ASP A 625 -16.78 29.60 4.98
N THR A 626 -16.63 29.27 3.69
CA THR A 626 -15.41 29.47 2.93
C THR A 626 -14.98 30.93 2.89
N ALA A 627 -15.96 31.86 2.84
CA ALA A 627 -15.68 33.30 2.82
C ALA A 627 -15.03 33.76 4.15
N ARG A 628 -15.55 33.29 5.28
CA ARG A 628 -14.99 33.60 6.60
C ARG A 628 -13.63 32.97 6.77
N ILE A 629 -13.47 31.67 6.41
CA ILE A 629 -12.20 30.95 6.54
C ILE A 629 -11.11 31.59 5.66
N ALA A 630 -11.45 31.96 4.42
CA ALA A 630 -10.51 32.63 3.51
C ALA A 630 -10.09 34.02 3.98
N SER A 631 -11.00 34.77 4.64
CA SER A 631 -10.69 36.11 5.16
C SER A 631 -9.94 36.08 6.48
N ASP A 632 -10.16 35.05 7.30
CA ASP A 632 -9.52 34.85 8.61
C ASP A 632 -9.31 33.36 8.89
N PRO A 633 -8.19 32.76 8.42
CA PRO A 633 -7.88 31.37 8.68
C PRO A 633 -7.77 31.03 10.18
N SER A 634 -7.54 32.02 11.05
CA SER A 634 -7.45 31.79 12.51
C SER A 634 -8.80 31.44 13.15
N CYS A 635 -9.91 31.59 12.41
CA CYS A 635 -11.24 31.16 12.87
C CYS A 635 -11.42 29.63 12.86
N VAL A 636 -10.50 28.88 12.26
CA VAL A 636 -10.44 27.41 12.36
C VAL A 636 -9.67 27.01 13.60
N SER A 637 -10.30 26.28 14.52
CA SER A 637 -9.58 25.75 15.69
C SER A 637 -9.04 24.35 15.41
N VAL A 638 -7.89 24.06 16.02
CA VAL A 638 -7.21 22.78 16.00
C VAL A 638 -7.15 22.28 17.43
N ASP A 639 -7.94 21.25 17.73
CA ASP A 639 -8.08 20.74 19.10
C ASP A 639 -7.46 19.36 19.21
N ARG A 640 -6.57 19.16 20.22
CA ARG A 640 -6.06 17.84 20.53
C ARG A 640 -7.00 17.18 21.55
N ILE A 641 -7.60 16.08 21.14
CA ILE A 641 -8.57 15.35 21.94
C ILE A 641 -8.14 13.89 22.15
N VAL A 642 -8.78 13.21 23.08
CA VAL A 642 -8.81 11.75 23.11
C VAL A 642 -10.03 11.31 22.31
N PHE A 643 -9.80 10.66 21.18
CA PHE A 643 -10.85 10.09 20.36
C PHE A 643 -11.24 8.74 20.92
N HIS A 644 -12.52 8.58 21.20
CA HIS A 644 -13.10 7.35 21.72
C HIS A 644 -13.73 6.57 20.60
N ALA A 645 -13.04 5.55 20.10
CA ALA A 645 -13.63 4.52 19.26
C ALA A 645 -14.43 3.55 20.12
N GLY A 646 -15.50 3.01 19.63
CA GLY A 646 -16.31 2.10 20.44
C GLY A 646 -17.17 1.15 19.63
N ALA A 647 -17.61 0.07 20.30
CA ALA A 647 -18.43 -0.98 19.75
C ALA A 647 -19.69 -0.44 19.07
N VAL A 648 -19.88 -0.87 17.85
CA VAL A 648 -21.12 -0.69 17.11
C VAL A 648 -21.97 -1.92 17.29
N ALA A 649 -23.28 -1.77 17.32
CA ALA A 649 -24.17 -2.92 17.31
C ALA A 649 -23.87 -3.80 16.08
N GLN A 650 -23.70 -5.10 16.33
CA GLN A 650 -23.53 -6.09 15.26
C GLN A 650 -24.69 -5.97 14.28
N ASP A 651 -24.39 -5.91 13.02
CA ASP A 651 -25.39 -6.19 12.02
C ASP A 651 -25.45 -7.70 11.72
N GLU A 652 -26.56 -8.13 11.14
CA GLU A 652 -26.78 -9.52 10.77
C GLU A 652 -25.83 -10.03 9.66
N GLN A 653 -25.04 -9.13 9.06
CA GLN A 653 -24.11 -9.41 7.96
C GLN A 653 -22.68 -9.69 8.43
N GLY A 654 -22.43 -9.65 9.75
CA GLY A 654 -21.10 -9.92 10.31
C GLY A 654 -20.05 -8.84 10.02
N LEU A 655 -20.49 -7.59 9.85
CA LEU A 655 -19.59 -6.44 9.74
C LEU A 655 -18.77 -6.29 11.02
N GLY A 656 -17.56 -5.75 10.87
CA GLY A 656 -16.61 -5.63 11.96
C GLY A 656 -17.07 -4.65 13.03
N GLU A 657 -16.94 -5.05 14.29
CA GLU A 657 -17.04 -4.17 15.44
C GLU A 657 -15.64 -3.66 15.80
N VAL A 658 -15.55 -2.41 16.24
CA VAL A 658 -14.32 -1.87 16.84
C VAL A 658 -14.43 -2.02 18.35
N ASP A 659 -13.49 -2.70 18.97
CA ASP A 659 -13.35 -2.70 20.42
C ASP A 659 -13.10 -1.26 20.93
N ALA A 660 -13.44 -0.99 22.19
CA ALA A 660 -13.22 0.32 22.78
C ALA A 660 -11.71 0.67 22.77
N VAL A 661 -11.36 1.70 22.01
CA VAL A 661 -9.98 2.20 21.86
C VAL A 661 -9.95 3.70 22.05
N ASP A 662 -9.07 4.14 22.93
CA ASP A 662 -8.77 5.56 23.14
C ASP A 662 -7.51 5.96 22.40
N MET A 663 -7.63 6.97 21.53
CA MET A 663 -6.50 7.45 20.74
C MET A 663 -6.39 8.98 20.81
N PRO A 664 -5.23 9.55 21.20
CA PRO A 664 -5.00 10.98 21.07
C PRO A 664 -4.89 11.38 19.60
N MET A 665 -5.69 12.38 19.19
CA MET A 665 -5.64 12.92 17.82
C MET A 665 -5.99 14.40 17.78
N THR A 666 -5.74 15.02 16.64
CA THR A 666 -6.13 16.41 16.37
C THR A 666 -7.42 16.42 15.56
N THR A 667 -8.39 17.22 16.00
CA THR A 667 -9.62 17.50 15.25
C THR A 667 -9.63 18.95 14.79
N LEU A 668 -10.44 19.25 13.79
CA LEU A 668 -10.66 20.61 13.32
C LEU A 668 -12.09 21.02 13.64
N ALA A 669 -12.25 22.24 14.18
CA ALA A 669 -13.56 22.88 14.28
C ALA A 669 -13.58 24.06 13.34
N ILE A 670 -14.39 23.97 12.28
CA ILE A 670 -14.45 24.97 11.22
C ILE A 670 -15.77 25.76 11.28
N PRO A 671 -15.76 27.06 11.00
CA PRO A 671 -16.99 27.82 10.77
C PRO A 671 -17.80 27.21 9.64
N ALA A 672 -19.08 26.97 9.92
CA ALA A 672 -19.99 26.32 8.98
C ALA A 672 -21.40 26.90 9.11
N TRP A 673 -22.25 26.56 8.17
CA TRP A 673 -23.69 26.74 8.25
C TRP A 673 -24.42 25.54 7.67
N ARG A 674 -25.64 25.37 8.12
CA ARG A 674 -26.48 24.26 7.69
C ARG A 674 -27.74 24.79 7.04
N GLU A 675 -28.15 24.20 5.93
CA GLU A 675 -29.46 24.46 5.34
C GLU A 675 -30.55 23.98 6.32
N VAL A 676 -31.56 24.82 6.55
CA VAL A 676 -32.69 24.46 7.39
C VAL A 676 -33.75 23.77 6.51
N GLU A 677 -34.12 22.58 6.88
CA GLU A 677 -35.21 21.86 6.24
C GLU A 677 -36.54 22.59 6.52
N ASP A 678 -37.07 23.29 5.53
CA ASP A 678 -38.41 23.88 5.63
C ASP A 678 -39.47 22.81 5.39
N SER A 679 -40.31 22.53 6.40
CA SER A 679 -41.36 21.54 6.32
C SER A 679 -42.37 21.81 5.19
N ALA A 680 -42.53 23.04 4.74
CA ALA A 680 -43.36 23.42 3.57
C ALA A 680 -42.69 23.06 2.23
N GLN A 681 -41.32 23.01 2.19
CA GLN A 681 -40.55 22.60 1.01
C GLN A 681 -40.40 21.09 0.93
N THR A 682 -40.30 20.39 2.06
CA THR A 682 -40.10 18.95 2.11
C THR A 682 -41.33 18.13 1.74
N SER A 683 -42.51 18.75 1.59
CA SER A 683 -43.74 18.07 1.15
C SER A 683 -43.84 17.81 -0.35
N ALA A 684 -43.05 18.52 -1.17
CA ALA A 684 -43.02 18.40 -2.63
C ALA A 684 -41.61 18.02 -3.12
N LEU A 685 -41.53 17.08 -4.04
CA LEU A 685 -40.21 16.67 -4.63
C LEU A 685 -39.55 17.79 -5.40
N TYR A 686 -40.29 18.65 -6.07
CA TYR A 686 -39.84 19.83 -6.80
C TYR A 686 -40.71 21.04 -6.40
N HIS A 687 -40.05 22.16 -6.17
CA HIS A 687 -40.70 23.44 -5.83
C HIS A 687 -39.94 24.61 -6.52
N ASP A 688 -40.55 25.80 -6.55
CA ASP A 688 -39.90 27.00 -7.05
C ASP A 688 -38.62 27.26 -6.23
N TRP A 689 -37.50 27.53 -6.91
CA TRP A 689 -36.24 27.81 -6.25
C TRP A 689 -36.33 29.04 -5.34
N ARG A 690 -35.83 28.89 -4.12
CA ARG A 690 -35.64 29.96 -3.15
C ARG A 690 -34.28 29.78 -2.48
N PRO A 691 -33.61 30.86 -2.03
CA PRO A 691 -32.44 30.72 -1.18
C PRO A 691 -32.78 29.89 0.06
N ALA A 692 -31.93 28.92 0.40
CA ALA A 692 -32.08 28.12 1.61
C ALA A 692 -31.93 29.00 2.86
N GLU A 693 -32.76 28.79 3.88
CA GLU A 693 -32.52 29.34 5.20
C GLU A 693 -31.28 28.72 5.80
N ARG A 694 -30.39 29.56 6.38
CA ARG A 694 -29.10 29.14 6.89
C ARG A 694 -29.05 29.26 8.39
N LYS A 695 -28.61 28.20 9.05
CA LYS A 695 -28.30 28.20 10.48
C LYS A 695 -26.79 28.12 10.66
N THR A 696 -26.18 29.12 11.26
CA THR A 696 -24.77 29.09 11.61
C THR A 696 -24.47 28.00 12.60
N THR A 697 -23.39 27.25 12.36
CA THR A 697 -22.90 26.15 13.19
C THR A 697 -21.38 26.07 13.11
N THR A 698 -20.81 25.09 13.80
CA THR A 698 -19.42 24.69 13.67
C THR A 698 -19.42 23.26 13.17
N ALA A 699 -18.62 22.94 12.18
CA ALA A 699 -18.42 21.56 11.75
C ALA A 699 -17.17 21.00 12.44
N THR A 700 -17.30 19.80 12.99
CA THR A 700 -16.19 19.02 13.57
C THR A 700 -15.66 18.03 12.54
N LEU A 701 -14.37 18.12 12.24
CA LEU A 701 -13.70 17.20 11.32
C LEU A 701 -12.66 16.37 12.05
N ILE A 702 -12.58 15.09 11.73
CA ILE A 702 -11.60 14.16 12.24
C ILE A 702 -10.63 13.74 11.14
N PRO A 703 -9.43 13.24 11.47
CA PRO A 703 -8.54 12.65 10.47
C PRO A 703 -9.21 11.50 9.70
N TYR A 704 -9.06 11.50 8.40
CA TYR A 704 -9.71 10.52 7.51
C TYR A 704 -9.41 9.06 7.90
N PHE A 705 -8.20 8.74 8.35
CA PHE A 705 -7.89 7.36 8.77
C PHE A 705 -8.75 6.86 9.94
N ALA A 706 -9.37 7.76 10.72
CA ALA A 706 -10.13 7.42 11.93
C ALA A 706 -11.64 7.22 11.68
N TRP A 707 -12.16 7.51 10.49
CA TRP A 707 -13.59 7.38 10.21
C TRP A 707 -14.11 5.95 10.38
N ALA A 708 -15.42 5.79 10.59
CA ALA A 708 -16.12 4.51 10.82
C ALA A 708 -15.60 3.68 12.02
N ASN A 709 -14.97 4.33 13.01
CA ASN A 709 -14.61 3.68 14.29
C ASN A 709 -15.62 3.99 15.41
N ARG A 710 -16.73 4.65 15.11
CA ARG A 710 -17.81 5.02 16.05
C ARG A 710 -19.19 4.64 15.55
N GLY A 711 -19.26 3.60 14.71
CA GLY A 711 -20.48 3.10 14.19
C GLY A 711 -20.80 3.52 12.77
N GLU A 712 -21.87 2.90 12.26
CA GLU A 712 -22.39 3.22 10.96
C GLU A 712 -23.01 4.62 10.99
N ASN A 713 -22.46 5.52 10.19
CA ASN A 713 -23.00 6.86 10.01
C ASN A 713 -22.51 7.47 8.69
N GLU A 714 -23.07 8.64 8.30
CA GLU A 714 -22.60 9.36 7.12
C GLU A 714 -21.17 9.86 7.31
N MET A 715 -20.41 9.91 6.23
CA MET A 715 -19.08 10.50 6.19
C MET A 715 -18.92 11.30 4.89
N THR A 716 -18.20 12.43 4.95
CA THR A 716 -17.76 13.15 3.76
C THR A 716 -16.42 13.85 3.98
N VAL A 717 -15.55 13.81 2.98
CA VAL A 717 -14.28 14.55 2.94
C VAL A 717 -14.51 15.95 2.38
N PHE A 718 -15.34 16.08 1.36
CA PHE A 718 -15.62 17.35 0.71
C PHE A 718 -16.93 17.98 1.21
N LEU A 719 -16.86 19.17 1.73
CA LEU A 719 -18.01 19.97 2.14
C LEU A 719 -18.34 21.00 1.05
N ARG A 720 -19.62 21.33 0.89
CA ARG A 720 -20.01 22.47 0.06
C ARG A 720 -19.44 23.77 0.62
N GLY A 721 -19.07 24.71 -0.29
CA GLY A 721 -18.57 26.05 0.06
C GLY A 721 -19.63 27.13 0.09
#